data_72fbc532c0d0f5d308af9f86adc84c30
#
_entry.id   72fbc532c0d0f5d308af9f86adc84c30
#
_cell.length_a   1.000
_cell.length_b   1.000
_cell.length_c   1.000
_cell.angle_alpha   90.00
_cell.angle_beta   90.00
_cell.angle_gamma   90.00
#
_symmetry.space_group_name_H-M   'P 1'
#
loop_
_entity.id
_entity.type
_entity.pdbx_description
1 polymer ?
#
loop_
_entity_poly.entity_id
_entity_poly.type
_entity_poly.pdbx_seq_one_letter_code
_entity_poly.pdbx_strand_id
1 'polypeptide(L)'
;MVLKNHQCLQVMQGDFMSGGYRQQPNSARKDGKRVAGKQVFPPPGAGGSDPVMKERDLNFIPESVGGKEPQPAGSHIHDRIRTGTIVGKPLPLVDSNAKVTGQAWYGDDVRLANESIGKILRSPHHYAKIISIDTSKVEALPGVIAVATGADSPNSFGVLPVTKDEHAMAVEKVRHMGDLVACVSAIDEATAIEALGLFEIEWEILEPVFDPKKGLEDTDEPIHWRGKYHLAKTNVQKRVFQEFGDRSLVENPFSSSHGKWTMAGVHHGFTEPHAVVAHWDPNGRLQLYTPQQVPHYTHRALSTVLDVPMHQINVIRTFVGGGFGGKSDPFPHEMCAAILARKSGRPVRITFDREEVYWINRGRHPSNIEVKMSADKEGRISGFDIDALIDGGGFASFGHVTSYYNGVLATAPYELGSFHYTGARVWTNKPASGAMRGHGAVNTRCAVEVGLDEMAEQMNVDPIDLRLANLLPPHSRTITGFRITSNGMREALERVREGSDWDNKFRKLPLGKGIGIGCGFFISGSGLPIHWDPNRFPHATVHIQVDMDGGVTVHTGAADIGQGSTTAVAQVVSEVLALPIEMIHVRSHESDTSPVDLGSYSSRVTFMNANAAIRAALDIREKLLDAAWDILGYHPNTLVINDRRIYYKHDPAIGVSYLQALHKAQEDKGALISSGSYRSPPMGGVHKGAAAGLAPAYSFSAYVAEVDVDVELGLIKCTNVWAAHDCGKALNPLAVKGQIIGSCHMGLGQVLSEKMVYGRTGHLQNANLLEYKIPSIHEMPHVEPIIVESSDPEGPFGAKEAGEGPLLPVLPAVVNAVYDAIGIRYNDLPLTPDIVFKGVEKKRKKLNLEEATDLPSPRFTHGPKSIELQKALVKRSEEHKKRDLARQKTEDTSPYVNGVLFGFDPNIPLEDQVEGWRMATEPDPEQLAELGLAGKAWLKKEQRHMGGQE
;
A
#
# COMPACT_ATOMS: atom_id res chain seq x y z
N MET A 1 -31.20 -50.79 -27.62
CA MET A 1 -30.90 -50.85 -29.04
C MET A 1 -29.58 -50.18 -29.29
N VAL A 2 -28.57 -51.01 -29.32
CA VAL A 2 -27.15 -50.65 -29.41
C VAL A 2 -26.77 -50.67 -30.88
N LEU A 3 -25.77 -49.90 -31.29
CA LEU A 3 -24.96 -49.93 -32.48
C LEU A 3 -25.28 -48.98 -33.65
N LYS A 4 -24.14 -48.29 -33.93
CA LYS A 4 -23.73 -47.64 -35.19
C LYS A 4 -23.82 -46.09 -35.14
N ASN A 5 -22.68 -45.48 -34.76
CA ASN A 5 -21.95 -44.64 -35.72
C ASN A 5 -20.54 -44.34 -35.20
N HIS A 6 -19.65 -45.27 -35.36
CA HIS A 6 -18.21 -45.08 -35.45
C HIS A 6 -17.88 -44.78 -36.92
N GLN A 7 -17.95 -43.52 -37.34
CA GLN A 7 -17.41 -43.06 -38.64
C GLN A 7 -17.49 -41.54 -38.88
N CYS A 8 -17.25 -40.74 -37.85
CA CYS A 8 -17.08 -39.28 -38.03
C CYS A 8 -15.95 -38.67 -37.19
N LEU A 9 -14.96 -39.50 -36.81
CA LEU A 9 -13.83 -39.03 -35.97
C LEU A 9 -12.46 -39.27 -36.62
N GLN A 10 -12.39 -39.31 -37.97
CA GLN A 10 -11.14 -39.51 -38.70
C GLN A 10 -10.87 -38.53 -39.86
N VAL A 11 -11.41 -37.34 -39.87
CA VAL A 11 -11.13 -36.30 -40.90
C VAL A 11 -10.73 -34.94 -40.30
N MET A 12 -10.34 -34.86 -39.04
CA MET A 12 -9.75 -33.61 -38.48
C MET A 12 -8.45 -33.87 -37.68
N GLN A 13 -7.61 -34.76 -38.13
CA GLN A 13 -6.23 -34.91 -37.74
C GLN A 13 -5.31 -34.90 -38.96
N GLY A 14 -5.16 -33.78 -39.58
CA GLY A 14 -4.22 -33.50 -40.66
C GLY A 14 -4.24 -32.00 -40.94
N ASP A 15 -3.08 -31.39 -40.81
CA ASP A 15 -2.78 -30.00 -41.20
C ASP A 15 -3.02 -28.85 -40.18
N PHE A 16 -2.40 -28.91 -39.00
CA PHE A 16 -2.02 -27.71 -38.29
C PHE A 16 -0.62 -27.86 -37.63
N MET A 17 0.37 -28.19 -38.41
CA MET A 17 1.78 -28.07 -38.06
C MET A 17 2.57 -27.74 -39.33
N SER A 18 2.73 -26.44 -39.61
CA SER A 18 3.80 -25.81 -40.41
C SER A 18 3.29 -24.52 -41.08
N GLY A 19 2.91 -23.55 -40.29
CA GLY A 19 2.78 -22.15 -40.74
C GLY A 19 4.00 -21.38 -40.34
N GLY A 20 5.15 -21.65 -40.92
CA GLY A 20 6.32 -20.77 -40.82
C GLY A 20 6.00 -19.40 -41.40
N TYR A 21 6.15 -18.38 -40.61
CA TYR A 21 6.16 -17.00 -41.10
C TYR A 21 7.26 -16.86 -42.15
N ARG A 22 6.90 -16.93 -43.43
CA ARG A 22 7.74 -16.45 -44.51
C ARG A 22 7.87 -14.95 -44.36
N GLN A 23 9.05 -14.49 -43.93
CA GLN A 23 9.51 -13.14 -44.20
C GLN A 23 9.41 -12.88 -45.69
N GLN A 24 8.56 -11.96 -46.09
CA GLN A 24 8.61 -11.41 -47.42
C GLN A 24 9.91 -10.58 -47.54
N PRO A 25 10.72 -10.78 -48.56
CA PRO A 25 11.90 -9.97 -48.77
C PRO A 25 11.47 -8.56 -49.13
N ASN A 26 11.97 -7.57 -48.41
CA ASN A 26 11.89 -6.17 -48.77
C ASN A 26 12.45 -5.98 -50.16
N SER A 27 11.58 -5.75 -51.15
CA SER A 27 12.01 -5.27 -52.45
C SER A 27 12.53 -3.85 -52.33
N ALA A 28 13.83 -3.69 -52.19
CA ALA A 28 14.51 -2.41 -52.31
C ALA A 28 14.28 -1.86 -53.71
N ARG A 29 13.35 -0.91 -53.88
CA ARG A 29 13.41 0.00 -55.02
C ARG A 29 14.53 0.98 -54.77
N LYS A 30 15.53 0.93 -55.65
CA LYS A 30 16.54 1.96 -55.81
C LYS A 30 15.85 3.17 -56.43
N ASP A 31 15.40 4.11 -55.62
CA ASP A 31 15.25 5.53 -55.96
C ASP A 31 15.32 6.31 -54.67
N GLY A 32 16.36 7.10 -54.55
CA GLY A 32 16.66 7.84 -53.34
C GLY A 32 15.59 8.85 -52.97
N LYS A 33 15.21 8.79 -51.74
CA LYS A 33 14.50 9.70 -50.83
C LYS A 33 13.32 9.02 -50.16
N ARG A 34 13.64 8.27 -49.15
CA ARG A 34 12.92 8.10 -47.87
C ARG A 34 13.84 7.32 -46.94
N VAL A 35 14.54 8.02 -46.10
CA VAL A 35 15.12 7.45 -44.89
C VAL A 35 13.95 7.07 -44.02
N ALA A 36 13.53 5.82 -44.04
CA ALA A 36 12.68 5.28 -43.00
C ALA A 36 13.48 5.35 -41.70
N GLY A 37 13.14 6.27 -40.81
CA GLY A 37 13.69 6.32 -39.49
C GLY A 37 13.47 4.97 -38.85
N LYS A 38 14.55 4.31 -38.41
CA LYS A 38 14.44 3.14 -37.55
C LYS A 38 13.69 3.60 -36.30
N GLN A 39 12.45 3.11 -36.11
CA GLN A 39 11.83 3.16 -34.80
C GLN A 39 12.70 2.34 -33.89
N VAL A 40 13.55 3.01 -33.14
CA VAL A 40 14.29 2.39 -32.04
C VAL A 40 13.31 2.34 -30.87
N PHE A 41 12.64 1.20 -30.72
CA PHE A 41 11.94 0.93 -29.47
C PHE A 41 13.00 0.85 -28.36
N PRO A 42 12.85 1.57 -27.27
CA PRO A 42 13.74 1.40 -26.14
C PRO A 42 13.64 -0.03 -25.63
N PRO A 43 14.72 -0.59 -25.07
CA PRO A 43 14.71 -1.96 -24.57
C PRO A 43 13.60 -2.14 -23.52
N PRO A 44 13.02 -3.33 -23.40
CA PRO A 44 11.99 -3.63 -22.40
C PRO A 44 12.51 -3.29 -21.00
N GLY A 45 11.86 -2.35 -20.32
CA GLY A 45 12.25 -1.89 -18.97
C GLY A 45 12.76 -0.45 -18.92
N ALA A 46 13.06 0.18 -20.06
CA ALA A 46 13.37 1.61 -20.12
C ALA A 46 12.04 2.39 -20.19
N GLY A 47 11.29 2.42 -19.09
CA GLY A 47 10.05 3.01 -19.20
C GLY A 47 9.64 3.98 -18.18
N GLY A 48 9.15 4.94 -18.18
CA GLY A 48 8.36 5.72 -17.31
C GLY A 48 7.19 6.28 -18.04
N SER A 49 7.25 6.97 -19.00
CA SER A 49 6.17 7.33 -19.91
C SER A 49 6.19 6.37 -21.10
N ASP A 50 5.05 6.00 -21.56
CA ASP A 50 4.87 5.34 -22.83
C ASP A 50 5.62 6.17 -23.91
N PRO A 51 6.58 5.60 -24.67
CA PRO A 51 7.27 6.33 -25.73
C PRO A 51 6.31 6.95 -26.76
N VAL A 52 5.17 6.28 -27.00
CA VAL A 52 4.11 6.78 -27.89
C VAL A 52 3.45 8.03 -27.30
N MET A 53 3.25 8.08 -26.00
CA MET A 53 2.70 9.28 -25.33
C MET A 53 3.72 10.43 -25.33
N LYS A 54 5.01 10.14 -25.19
CA LYS A 54 6.06 11.15 -25.28
C LYS A 54 6.14 11.78 -26.69
N GLU A 55 6.07 10.96 -27.73
CA GLU A 55 6.02 11.48 -29.12
C GLU A 55 4.72 12.25 -29.38
N ARG A 56 3.59 11.76 -28.91
CA ARG A 56 2.31 12.47 -29.02
C ARG A 56 2.33 13.77 -28.23
N ASP A 57 2.88 13.78 -27.02
CA ASP A 57 3.00 14.98 -26.20
C ASP A 57 3.87 16.03 -26.86
N LEU A 58 5.00 15.64 -27.46
CA LEU A 58 5.88 16.55 -28.20
C LEU A 58 5.25 17.11 -29.49
N ASN A 59 4.49 16.28 -30.21
CA ASN A 59 3.80 16.70 -31.43
C ASN A 59 2.55 17.56 -31.15
N PHE A 60 2.09 17.57 -29.94
CA PHE A 60 0.85 18.24 -29.54
C PHE A 60 1.06 19.59 -28.89
N ILE A 61 2.27 19.97 -28.52
CA ILE A 61 2.56 21.30 -27.97
C ILE A 61 2.63 22.27 -29.14
N PRO A 62 1.67 23.20 -29.30
CA PRO A 62 1.85 24.26 -30.29
C PRO A 62 3.07 25.11 -29.89
N GLU A 63 3.92 25.42 -30.81
CA GLU A 63 5.08 26.36 -30.62
C GLU A 63 4.66 27.70 -29.98
N SER A 64 3.38 28.00 -29.92
CA SER A 64 2.82 29.23 -29.37
C SER A 64 2.48 29.20 -27.88
N VAL A 65 2.58 28.06 -27.18
CA VAL A 65 2.51 28.03 -25.73
C VAL A 65 3.89 28.38 -25.21
N GLY A 66 4.12 29.68 -25.03
CA GLY A 66 5.38 30.29 -24.79
C GLY A 66 6.12 29.96 -23.51
N GLY A 67 6.44 28.72 -23.32
CA GLY A 67 7.41 28.27 -22.34
C GLY A 67 8.64 27.70 -23.04
N LYS A 68 9.78 28.34 -22.85
CA LYS A 68 11.08 27.84 -23.34
C LYS A 68 11.63 26.65 -22.52
N GLU A 69 10.86 26.14 -21.59
CA GLU A 69 11.29 25.09 -20.66
C GLU A 69 10.49 23.78 -20.89
N PRO A 70 11.15 22.62 -21.03
CA PRO A 70 10.46 21.35 -21.06
C PRO A 70 9.71 21.15 -19.73
N GLN A 71 8.40 21.07 -19.82
CA GLN A 71 7.51 20.86 -18.68
C GLN A 71 7.54 19.38 -18.22
N PRO A 72 7.35 19.07 -16.95
CA PRO A 72 7.28 17.69 -16.46
C PRO A 72 6.19 16.88 -17.17
N ALA A 73 6.36 15.57 -17.27
CA ALA A 73 5.44 14.68 -17.99
C ALA A 73 3.97 14.80 -17.54
N GLY A 74 3.69 15.20 -16.31
CA GLY A 74 2.34 15.47 -15.79
C GLY A 74 1.82 16.88 -16.08
N SER A 75 2.67 17.88 -16.27
CA SER A 75 2.25 19.28 -16.44
C SER A 75 1.73 19.61 -17.83
N HIS A 76 2.17 18.88 -18.86
CA HIS A 76 1.68 19.07 -20.23
C HIS A 76 0.20 18.79 -20.40
N ILE A 77 -0.36 17.93 -19.54
CA ILE A 77 -1.78 17.62 -19.55
C ILE A 77 -2.58 18.80 -19.04
N HIS A 78 -2.06 19.53 -18.05
CA HIS A 78 -2.73 20.69 -17.46
C HIS A 78 -2.94 21.84 -18.45
N ASP A 79 -1.99 22.09 -19.34
CA ASP A 79 -2.07 23.20 -20.29
C ASP A 79 -3.10 22.99 -21.40
N ARG A 80 -3.51 21.75 -21.65
CA ARG A 80 -4.47 21.38 -22.70
C ARG A 80 -5.89 21.24 -22.22
N ILE A 81 -6.03 20.98 -20.94
CA ILE A 81 -7.31 20.75 -20.30
C ILE A 81 -7.53 21.97 -19.40
N ARG A 82 -8.67 22.63 -19.53
CA ARG A 82 -9.06 23.63 -18.55
C ARG A 82 -9.23 22.93 -17.21
N THR A 83 -8.21 22.97 -16.37
CA THR A 83 -8.22 22.33 -15.06
C THR A 83 -9.06 23.11 -14.06
N GLY A 84 -9.68 22.39 -13.12
CA GLY A 84 -10.43 22.97 -12.01
C GLY A 84 -11.92 23.14 -12.26
N THR A 85 -12.44 22.51 -13.32
CA THR A 85 -13.89 22.42 -13.50
C THR A 85 -14.49 21.31 -12.64
N ILE A 86 -13.78 20.18 -12.52
CA ILE A 86 -14.19 18.98 -11.77
C ILE A 86 -13.09 18.55 -10.81
N VAL A 87 -11.84 18.42 -11.28
CA VAL A 87 -10.67 18.11 -10.45
C VAL A 87 -10.42 19.25 -9.47
N GLY A 88 -10.25 18.92 -8.19
CA GLY A 88 -10.10 19.88 -7.10
C GLY A 88 -11.41 20.32 -6.46
N LYS A 89 -12.56 19.81 -6.94
CA LYS A 89 -13.87 20.10 -6.32
C LYS A 89 -14.22 19.05 -5.25
N PRO A 90 -14.85 19.47 -4.14
CA PRO A 90 -15.28 18.57 -3.07
C PRO A 90 -16.60 17.88 -3.47
N LEU A 91 -16.53 16.92 -4.38
CA LEU A 91 -17.68 16.18 -4.86
C LEU A 91 -18.01 15.00 -3.94
N PRO A 92 -19.31 14.65 -3.77
CA PRO A 92 -19.71 13.43 -3.10
C PRO A 92 -19.22 12.19 -3.90
N LEU A 93 -19.12 11.04 -3.24
CA LEU A 93 -18.79 9.79 -3.91
C LEU A 93 -19.87 9.45 -4.95
N VAL A 94 -19.47 9.03 -6.16
CA VAL A 94 -20.40 8.67 -7.25
C VAL A 94 -21.30 7.48 -6.89
N ASP A 95 -20.89 6.66 -5.92
CA ASP A 95 -21.63 5.51 -5.41
C ASP A 95 -22.33 5.76 -4.06
N SER A 96 -22.29 6.99 -3.55
CA SER A 96 -22.82 7.34 -2.23
C SER A 96 -24.33 7.06 -2.11
N ASN A 97 -25.09 7.31 -3.17
CA ASN A 97 -26.55 7.10 -3.16
C ASN A 97 -26.88 5.61 -2.94
N ALA A 98 -26.22 4.69 -3.66
CA ALA A 98 -26.42 3.26 -3.45
C ALA A 98 -26.10 2.82 -2.02
N LYS A 99 -25.02 3.38 -1.42
CA LYS A 99 -24.60 3.06 -0.06
C LYS A 99 -25.59 3.56 1.00
N VAL A 100 -26.04 4.81 0.91
CA VAL A 100 -26.93 5.40 1.96
C VAL A 100 -28.38 4.93 1.84
N THR A 101 -28.79 4.42 0.67
CA THR A 101 -30.14 3.86 0.45
C THR A 101 -30.23 2.35 0.63
N GLY A 102 -29.10 1.68 0.97
CA GLY A 102 -29.06 0.23 1.16
C GLY A 102 -29.13 -0.58 -0.16
N GLN A 103 -28.85 0.06 -1.30
CA GLN A 103 -28.83 -0.60 -2.61
C GLN A 103 -27.44 -1.12 -3.00
N ALA A 104 -26.41 -0.79 -2.23
CA ALA A 104 -25.08 -1.31 -2.40
C ALA A 104 -25.00 -2.75 -1.84
N TRP A 105 -24.64 -3.72 -2.69
CA TRP A 105 -24.53 -5.12 -2.30
C TRP A 105 -23.14 -5.43 -1.80
N TYR A 106 -23.03 -5.76 -0.53
CA TYR A 106 -21.81 -6.25 0.12
C TYR A 106 -21.69 -7.77 0.00
N GLY A 107 -20.61 -8.34 0.50
CA GLY A 107 -20.33 -9.76 0.32
C GLY A 107 -21.43 -10.70 0.86
N ASP A 108 -21.98 -10.37 2.03
CA ASP A 108 -23.06 -11.18 2.62
C ASP A 108 -24.47 -10.86 2.09
N ASP A 109 -24.63 -9.82 1.25
CA ASP A 109 -25.92 -9.50 0.62
C ASP A 109 -26.20 -10.34 -0.63
N VAL A 110 -25.17 -10.97 -1.20
CA VAL A 110 -25.30 -11.80 -2.40
C VAL A 110 -26.09 -13.06 -2.07
N ARG A 111 -27.18 -13.28 -2.80
CA ARG A 111 -28.03 -14.48 -2.67
C ARG A 111 -28.27 -15.10 -4.03
N LEU A 112 -27.97 -16.37 -4.16
CA LEU A 112 -28.18 -17.14 -5.37
C LEU A 112 -29.25 -18.22 -5.15
N ALA A 113 -29.98 -18.56 -6.21
CA ALA A 113 -30.99 -19.62 -6.14
C ALA A 113 -30.34 -20.96 -5.81
N ASN A 114 -31.00 -21.75 -4.95
CA ASN A 114 -30.55 -23.09 -4.51
C ASN A 114 -29.15 -23.08 -3.86
N GLU A 115 -28.79 -21.99 -3.18
CA GLU A 115 -27.52 -21.90 -2.46
C GLU A 115 -27.49 -22.84 -1.27
N SER A 116 -26.31 -23.30 -0.90
CA SER A 116 -25.98 -24.00 0.33
C SER A 116 -25.08 -23.13 1.19
N ILE A 117 -25.12 -23.39 2.51
CA ILE A 117 -24.33 -22.67 3.49
C ILE A 117 -23.05 -23.44 3.78
N GLY A 118 -21.92 -22.80 3.58
CA GLY A 118 -20.61 -23.36 3.90
C GLY A 118 -20.13 -22.92 5.28
N LYS A 119 -19.51 -23.83 6.03
CA LYS A 119 -18.79 -23.57 7.29
C LYS A 119 -17.43 -24.25 7.27
N ILE A 120 -16.51 -23.72 8.05
CA ILE A 120 -15.10 -24.14 8.07
C ILE A 120 -14.75 -24.69 9.46
N LEU A 121 -14.23 -25.90 9.48
CA LEU A 121 -13.62 -26.48 10.66
C LEU A 121 -12.24 -25.87 10.89
N ARG A 122 -12.02 -25.33 12.08
CA ARG A 122 -10.76 -24.67 12.45
C ARG A 122 -9.99 -25.50 13.46
N SER A 123 -8.67 -25.39 13.41
CA SER A 123 -7.78 -26.08 14.34
C SER A 123 -7.97 -25.59 15.78
N PRO A 124 -8.16 -26.50 16.74
CA PRO A 124 -8.10 -26.16 18.15
C PRO A 124 -6.65 -26.06 18.68
N HIS A 125 -5.66 -26.43 17.86
CA HIS A 125 -4.24 -26.48 18.23
C HIS A 125 -3.45 -25.36 17.56
N HIS A 126 -2.46 -24.84 18.27
CA HIS A 126 -1.54 -23.84 17.74
C HIS A 126 -0.52 -24.41 16.76
N TYR A 127 -0.09 -25.65 16.99
CA TYR A 127 0.85 -26.34 16.14
C TYR A 127 0.66 -27.84 16.28
N ALA A 128 0.25 -28.50 15.23
CA ALA A 128 0.04 -29.95 15.21
C ALA A 128 0.14 -30.49 13.78
N LYS A 129 0.61 -31.72 13.63
CA LYS A 129 0.48 -32.49 12.37
C LYS A 129 -0.91 -33.13 12.33
N ILE A 130 -1.45 -33.22 11.13
CA ILE A 130 -2.69 -33.93 10.83
C ILE A 130 -2.28 -35.35 10.41
N ILE A 131 -2.60 -36.34 11.25
CA ILE A 131 -2.30 -37.75 10.95
C ILE A 131 -3.41 -38.35 10.07
N SER A 132 -4.67 -38.10 10.43
CA SER A 132 -5.82 -38.53 9.64
C SER A 132 -7.02 -37.62 9.89
N ILE A 133 -7.92 -37.57 8.91
CA ILE A 133 -9.23 -36.91 8.99
C ILE A 133 -10.28 -37.92 8.52
N ASP A 134 -11.21 -38.31 9.38
CA ASP A 134 -12.36 -39.12 8.99
C ASP A 134 -13.61 -38.22 8.84
N THR A 135 -14.18 -38.23 7.63
CA THR A 135 -15.34 -37.42 7.22
C THR A 135 -16.63 -38.24 7.20
N SER A 136 -16.57 -39.55 7.45
CA SER A 136 -17.70 -40.48 7.23
C SER A 136 -18.96 -40.11 7.99
N LYS A 137 -18.84 -39.65 9.25
CA LYS A 137 -19.96 -39.20 10.05
C LYS A 137 -20.55 -37.89 9.57
N VAL A 138 -19.69 -36.99 9.05
CA VAL A 138 -20.11 -35.70 8.46
C VAL A 138 -20.91 -35.93 7.21
N GLU A 139 -20.41 -36.79 6.33
CA GLU A 139 -21.07 -37.14 5.05
C GLU A 139 -22.41 -37.87 5.26
N ALA A 140 -22.53 -38.62 6.36
CA ALA A 140 -23.74 -39.31 6.69
C ALA A 140 -24.83 -38.43 7.33
N LEU A 141 -24.52 -37.22 7.79
CA LEU A 141 -25.50 -36.33 8.42
C LEU A 141 -26.52 -35.84 7.38
N PRO A 142 -27.83 -36.10 7.59
CA PRO A 142 -28.87 -35.61 6.69
C PRO A 142 -28.83 -34.08 6.53
N GLY A 143 -28.80 -33.59 5.29
CA GLY A 143 -28.73 -32.17 5.02
C GLY A 143 -27.30 -31.66 4.68
N VAL A 144 -26.28 -32.44 4.96
CA VAL A 144 -24.93 -32.17 4.43
C VAL A 144 -24.91 -32.47 2.93
N ILE A 145 -24.29 -31.59 2.14
CA ILE A 145 -24.28 -31.65 0.66
C ILE A 145 -22.90 -31.99 0.14
N ALA A 146 -21.85 -31.37 0.70
CA ALA A 146 -20.47 -31.65 0.33
C ALA A 146 -19.51 -31.38 1.50
N VAL A 147 -18.43 -32.17 1.54
CA VAL A 147 -17.34 -32.05 2.50
C VAL A 147 -16.03 -31.95 1.74
N ALA A 148 -15.08 -31.16 2.24
CA ALA A 148 -13.73 -31.04 1.67
C ALA A 148 -12.67 -30.91 2.77
N THR A 149 -11.48 -31.42 2.46
CA THR A 149 -10.29 -31.39 3.32
C THR A 149 -9.09 -30.87 2.51
N GLY A 150 -7.93 -30.71 3.15
CA GLY A 150 -6.70 -30.33 2.47
C GLY A 150 -6.30 -31.26 1.33
N ALA A 151 -6.72 -32.52 1.36
CA ALA A 151 -6.47 -33.49 0.28
C ALA A 151 -7.20 -33.16 -1.04
N ASP A 152 -8.34 -32.46 -0.97
CA ASP A 152 -9.11 -32.05 -2.17
C ASP A 152 -8.40 -30.93 -2.97
N SER A 153 -7.48 -30.18 -2.33
CA SER A 153 -6.72 -29.12 -3.01
C SER A 153 -5.39 -28.89 -2.29
N PRO A 154 -4.35 -29.68 -2.60
CA PRO A 154 -3.07 -29.62 -1.91
C PRO A 154 -2.15 -28.48 -2.40
N ASN A 155 -2.54 -27.74 -3.42
CA ASN A 155 -1.71 -26.69 -4.00
C ASN A 155 -1.64 -25.48 -3.07
N SER A 156 -0.42 -25.02 -2.78
CA SER A 156 -0.20 -23.81 -1.98
C SER A 156 -0.33 -22.53 -2.82
N PHE A 157 -0.75 -21.47 -2.18
CA PHE A 157 -0.86 -20.14 -2.75
C PHE A 157 -0.23 -19.08 -1.86
N GLY A 158 -0.19 -17.85 -2.32
CA GLY A 158 0.26 -16.68 -1.60
C GLY A 158 0.06 -15.43 -2.44
N VAL A 159 0.01 -14.28 -1.78
CA VAL A 159 -0.19 -12.99 -2.45
C VAL A 159 0.98 -12.63 -3.36
N LEU A 160 2.21 -12.95 -2.95
CA LEU A 160 3.41 -12.76 -3.76
C LEU A 160 3.89 -14.11 -4.34
N PRO A 161 4.53 -14.10 -5.52
CA PRO A 161 5.11 -15.34 -6.08
C PRO A 161 6.10 -16.04 -5.15
N VAL A 162 6.76 -15.29 -4.27
CA VAL A 162 7.80 -15.77 -3.34
C VAL A 162 7.28 -16.14 -1.95
N THR A 163 5.99 -15.94 -1.68
CA THR A 163 5.36 -16.21 -0.37
C THR A 163 4.20 -17.20 -0.47
N LYS A 164 4.38 -18.27 -1.25
CA LYS A 164 3.40 -19.34 -1.41
C LYS A 164 3.54 -20.35 -0.27
N ASP A 165 3.01 -20.04 0.89
CA ASP A 165 3.10 -20.86 2.10
C ASP A 165 1.75 -21.20 2.75
N GLU A 166 0.65 -20.83 2.09
CA GLU A 166 -0.72 -21.03 2.54
C GLU A 166 -1.46 -22.04 1.67
N HIS A 167 -2.35 -22.83 2.25
CA HIS A 167 -3.23 -23.76 1.56
C HIS A 167 -4.69 -23.36 1.77
N ALA A 168 -5.60 -23.86 0.93
CA ALA A 168 -7.04 -23.65 1.13
C ALA A 168 -7.50 -24.21 2.47
N MET A 169 -6.99 -25.37 2.82
CA MET A 169 -7.11 -26.04 4.13
C MET A 169 -5.77 -26.71 4.43
N ALA A 170 -5.41 -26.83 5.69
CA ALA A 170 -4.18 -27.46 6.12
C ALA A 170 -4.05 -28.87 5.56
N VAL A 171 -2.88 -29.18 4.96
CA VAL A 171 -2.61 -30.48 4.33
C VAL A 171 -1.86 -31.40 5.31
N GLU A 172 -0.70 -30.97 5.78
CA GLU A 172 0.16 -31.79 6.65
C GLU A 172 0.09 -31.35 8.10
N LYS A 173 0.04 -30.02 8.34
CA LYS A 173 0.03 -29.48 9.70
C LYS A 173 -0.66 -28.13 9.77
N VAL A 174 -1.25 -27.85 10.91
CA VAL A 174 -1.80 -26.54 11.29
C VAL A 174 -0.72 -25.71 11.95
N ARG A 175 -0.78 -24.38 11.74
CA ARG A 175 0.30 -23.44 12.13
C ARG A 175 -0.12 -22.39 13.13
N HIS A 176 -1.41 -22.26 13.39
CA HIS A 176 -1.93 -21.45 14.48
C HIS A 176 -3.32 -21.95 14.88
N MET A 177 -3.76 -21.60 16.07
CA MET A 177 -5.13 -21.87 16.49
C MET A 177 -6.09 -21.08 15.60
N GLY A 178 -7.13 -21.74 15.08
CA GLY A 178 -8.04 -21.15 14.10
C GLY A 178 -7.61 -21.35 12.62
N ASP A 179 -6.48 -22.04 12.34
CA ASP A 179 -6.10 -22.44 10.98
C ASP A 179 -7.17 -23.35 10.35
N LEU A 180 -7.41 -23.26 9.05
CA LEU A 180 -8.47 -23.96 8.34
C LEU A 180 -8.07 -25.41 8.10
N VAL A 181 -8.91 -26.37 8.50
CA VAL A 181 -8.61 -27.82 8.44
C VAL A 181 -9.49 -28.54 7.44
N ALA A 182 -10.79 -28.28 7.48
CA ALA A 182 -11.78 -28.87 6.61
C ALA A 182 -12.95 -27.89 6.41
N CYS A 183 -13.81 -28.16 5.44
CA CYS A 183 -15.02 -27.39 5.26
C CYS A 183 -16.20 -28.27 4.82
N VAL A 184 -17.40 -27.79 5.11
CA VAL A 184 -18.66 -28.49 4.80
C VAL A 184 -19.67 -27.52 4.22
N SER A 185 -20.50 -27.98 3.28
CA SER A 185 -21.70 -27.27 2.87
C SER A 185 -22.96 -28.06 3.19
N ALA A 186 -23.98 -27.39 3.67
CA ALA A 186 -25.24 -27.98 4.07
C ALA A 186 -26.45 -27.15 3.59
N ILE A 187 -27.65 -27.71 3.76
CA ILE A 187 -28.91 -27.05 3.38
C ILE A 187 -29.18 -25.76 4.16
N ASP A 188 -28.67 -25.67 5.38
CA ASP A 188 -28.78 -24.51 6.25
C ASP A 188 -27.58 -24.38 7.20
N GLU A 189 -27.53 -23.29 7.93
CA GLU A 189 -26.43 -22.97 8.82
C GLU A 189 -26.37 -23.89 10.06
N ALA A 190 -27.53 -24.26 10.61
CA ALA A 190 -27.59 -25.12 11.80
C ALA A 190 -27.00 -26.48 11.49
N THR A 191 -27.39 -27.08 10.36
CA THR A 191 -26.84 -28.37 9.89
C THR A 191 -25.34 -28.27 9.61
N ALA A 192 -24.87 -27.16 9.00
CA ALA A 192 -23.47 -26.97 8.76
C ALA A 192 -22.64 -26.87 10.05
N ILE A 193 -23.18 -26.19 11.08
CA ILE A 193 -22.52 -26.09 12.40
C ILE A 193 -22.51 -27.46 13.12
N GLU A 194 -23.61 -28.19 13.08
CA GLU A 194 -23.68 -29.56 13.65
C GLU A 194 -22.63 -30.48 13.00
N ALA A 195 -22.51 -30.40 11.69
CA ALA A 195 -21.55 -31.17 10.90
C ALA A 195 -20.09 -30.93 11.31
N LEU A 196 -19.72 -29.71 11.72
CA LEU A 196 -18.35 -29.41 12.20
C LEU A 196 -17.95 -30.23 13.41
N GLY A 197 -18.91 -30.56 14.26
CA GLY A 197 -18.67 -31.37 15.46
C GLY A 197 -18.49 -32.87 15.18
N LEU A 198 -18.73 -33.32 13.95
CA LEU A 198 -18.68 -34.75 13.59
C LEU A 198 -17.39 -35.17 12.90
N PHE A 199 -16.48 -34.23 12.57
CA PHE A 199 -15.16 -34.59 12.08
C PHE A 199 -14.34 -35.28 13.14
N GLU A 200 -13.73 -36.40 12.79
CA GLU A 200 -12.79 -37.11 13.65
C GLU A 200 -11.37 -36.94 13.12
N ILE A 201 -10.50 -36.30 13.92
CA ILE A 201 -9.14 -35.94 13.47
C ILE A 201 -8.14 -36.48 14.49
N GLU A 202 -7.15 -37.22 14.01
CA GLU A 202 -6.00 -37.64 14.76
C GLU A 202 -4.85 -36.63 14.62
N TRP A 203 -4.35 -36.14 15.75
CA TRP A 203 -3.34 -35.10 15.81
C TRP A 203 -2.04 -35.58 16.47
N GLU A 204 -0.89 -35.19 15.90
CA GLU A 204 0.38 -35.18 16.60
C GLU A 204 0.68 -33.74 17.04
N ILE A 205 0.51 -33.43 18.33
CA ILE A 205 0.69 -32.07 18.85
C ILE A 205 2.18 -31.76 18.93
N LEU A 206 2.55 -30.56 18.43
CA LEU A 206 3.91 -30.03 18.40
C LEU A 206 4.07 -28.86 19.38
N GLU A 207 5.29 -28.56 19.79
CA GLU A 207 5.61 -27.42 20.65
C GLU A 207 5.51 -26.09 19.89
N PRO A 208 4.59 -25.17 20.25
CA PRO A 208 4.37 -23.93 19.52
C PRO A 208 5.43 -22.86 19.87
N VAL A 209 5.76 -22.03 18.90
CA VAL A 209 6.64 -20.86 19.05
C VAL A 209 5.79 -19.59 19.10
N PHE A 210 5.68 -18.97 20.26
CA PHE A 210 4.95 -17.70 20.44
C PHE A 210 5.88 -16.49 20.57
N ASP A 211 7.09 -16.66 21.11
CA ASP A 211 8.08 -15.60 21.21
C ASP A 211 8.90 -15.54 19.91
N PRO A 212 8.89 -14.41 19.16
CA PRO A 212 9.66 -14.30 17.93
C PRO A 212 11.19 -14.43 18.18
N LYS A 213 11.69 -14.17 19.39
CA LYS A 213 13.10 -14.43 19.74
C LYS A 213 13.46 -15.89 19.64
N LYS A 214 12.57 -16.77 20.13
CA LYS A 214 12.78 -18.23 20.00
C LYS A 214 12.73 -18.70 18.55
N GLY A 215 12.02 -18.00 17.67
CA GLY A 215 12.01 -18.30 16.24
C GLY A 215 13.33 -18.01 15.52
N LEU A 216 14.28 -17.32 16.16
CA LEU A 216 15.64 -17.14 15.65
C LEU A 216 16.54 -18.33 15.94
N GLU A 217 16.15 -19.19 16.87
CA GLU A 217 16.90 -20.36 17.31
C GLU A 217 16.72 -21.53 16.33
N ASP A 218 17.67 -22.46 16.31
CA ASP A 218 17.58 -23.69 15.54
C ASP A 218 16.47 -24.60 16.10
N THR A 219 15.73 -25.24 15.19
CA THR A 219 14.66 -26.19 15.53
C THR A 219 14.63 -27.36 14.55
N ASP A 220 14.32 -28.56 15.03
CA ASP A 220 14.12 -29.72 14.17
C ASP A 220 12.73 -29.75 13.49
N GLU A 221 11.77 -28.97 14.01
CA GLU A 221 10.41 -28.90 13.49
C GLU A 221 10.02 -27.45 13.17
N PRO A 222 10.53 -26.88 12.04
CA PRO A 222 10.20 -25.50 11.63
C PRO A 222 8.73 -25.37 11.21
N ILE A 223 8.14 -24.22 11.49
CA ILE A 223 6.74 -23.88 11.09
C ILE A 223 6.53 -24.06 9.58
N HIS A 224 7.51 -23.62 8.79
CA HIS A 224 7.54 -23.87 7.36
C HIS A 224 8.86 -24.47 6.93
N TRP A 225 8.80 -25.56 6.18
CA TRP A 225 9.96 -26.18 5.58
C TRP A 225 10.17 -25.67 4.14
N ARG A 226 11.33 -25.09 3.85
CA ARG A 226 11.68 -24.58 2.53
C ARG A 226 12.58 -25.51 1.70
N GLY A 227 12.61 -26.78 2.05
CA GLY A 227 13.37 -27.79 1.34
C GLY A 227 14.87 -27.46 1.30
N LYS A 228 15.51 -27.66 0.14
CA LYS A 228 16.96 -27.40 -0.05
C LYS A 228 17.39 -25.94 0.14
N TYR A 229 16.45 -24.99 0.21
CA TYR A 229 16.73 -23.57 0.44
C TYR A 229 16.70 -23.19 1.92
N HIS A 230 16.33 -24.10 2.78
CA HIS A 230 16.30 -23.90 4.23
C HIS A 230 17.66 -24.29 4.82
N LEU A 231 18.63 -23.37 4.74
CA LEU A 231 20.00 -23.62 5.20
C LEU A 231 20.12 -23.54 6.73
N ALA A 232 19.26 -22.79 7.39
CA ALA A 232 19.14 -22.75 8.84
C ALA A 232 17.82 -23.38 9.26
N LYS A 233 17.87 -24.27 10.24
CA LYS A 233 16.69 -24.89 10.87
C LYS A 233 16.03 -23.88 11.80
N THR A 234 15.68 -22.68 11.32
CA THR A 234 15.06 -21.62 12.12
C THR A 234 13.68 -21.27 11.58
N ASN A 235 12.91 -20.52 12.34
CA ASN A 235 11.64 -19.95 11.87
C ASN A 235 11.78 -18.56 11.23
N VAL A 236 12.98 -18.19 10.79
CA VAL A 236 13.22 -16.91 10.10
C VAL A 236 12.66 -16.96 8.68
N GLN A 237 11.65 -16.13 8.43
CA GLN A 237 11.06 -15.98 7.10
C GLN A 237 11.93 -15.11 6.20
N LYS A 238 12.40 -13.97 6.71
CA LYS A 238 13.19 -12.99 5.96
C LYS A 238 14.15 -12.25 6.88
N ARG A 239 15.37 -12.07 6.41
CA ARG A 239 16.32 -11.10 6.95
C ARG A 239 16.59 -10.02 5.92
N VAL A 240 16.80 -8.80 6.40
CA VAL A 240 17.18 -7.63 5.61
C VAL A 240 18.35 -6.96 6.31
N PHE A 241 19.38 -6.65 5.55
CA PHE A 241 20.51 -5.87 6.00
C PHE A 241 20.74 -4.72 5.03
N GLN A 242 20.96 -3.52 5.54
CA GLN A 242 21.19 -2.33 4.74
C GLN A 242 22.17 -1.42 5.44
N GLU A 243 23.18 -0.96 4.71
CA GLU A 243 24.15 0.00 5.20
C GLU A 243 24.45 1.01 4.10
N PHE A 244 24.33 2.30 4.42
CA PHE A 244 24.54 3.40 3.49
C PHE A 244 25.26 4.57 4.19
N GLY A 245 26.07 5.30 3.44
CA GLY A 245 26.75 6.51 3.92
C GLY A 245 27.99 6.22 4.74
N ASP A 246 28.41 7.17 5.53
CA ASP A 246 29.68 7.14 6.28
C ASP A 246 29.43 6.79 7.75
N ARG A 247 29.83 5.57 8.16
CA ARG A 247 29.68 5.06 9.53
C ARG A 247 30.49 5.86 10.56
N SER A 248 31.57 6.54 10.17
CA SER A 248 32.37 7.34 11.09
C SER A 248 31.58 8.51 11.70
N LEU A 249 30.54 8.99 11.02
CA LEU A 249 29.71 10.09 11.49
C LEU A 249 28.88 9.76 12.74
N VAL A 250 28.66 8.49 13.04
CA VAL A 250 27.87 8.02 14.19
C VAL A 250 28.70 7.53 15.36
N GLU A 251 30.05 7.46 15.23
CA GLU A 251 30.94 6.92 16.27
C GLU A 251 31.05 7.82 17.49
N ASN A 252 31.11 9.15 17.31
CA ASN A 252 31.26 10.13 18.37
C ASN A 252 30.21 11.26 18.27
N PRO A 253 28.93 10.98 18.53
CA PRO A 253 27.87 11.96 18.36
C PRO A 253 27.93 13.07 19.43
N PHE A 254 27.54 14.27 19.05
CA PHE A 254 27.33 15.36 19.99
C PHE A 254 26.04 15.16 20.82
N SER A 255 24.99 14.69 20.16
CA SER A 255 23.75 14.25 20.80
C SER A 255 23.32 12.90 20.22
N SER A 256 22.74 12.04 21.04
CA SER A 256 22.24 10.74 20.61
C SER A 256 21.00 10.34 21.39
N SER A 257 20.10 9.63 20.73
CA SER A 257 19.01 8.91 21.39
C SER A 257 19.18 7.40 21.21
N HIS A 258 18.68 6.63 22.17
CA HIS A 258 18.67 5.18 22.13
C HIS A 258 17.35 4.65 22.72
N GLY A 259 16.47 4.16 21.88
CA GLY A 259 15.17 3.63 22.28
C GLY A 259 15.02 2.14 21.92
N LYS A 260 14.47 1.36 22.88
CA LYS A 260 14.02 -0.03 22.64
C LYS A 260 12.51 -0.05 22.74
N TRP A 261 11.85 -0.39 21.65
CA TRP A 261 10.41 -0.30 21.50
C TRP A 261 9.76 -1.66 21.42
N THR A 262 8.61 -1.80 22.08
CA THR A 262 7.70 -2.93 21.92
C THR A 262 6.39 -2.41 21.33
N MET A 263 6.06 -2.89 20.12
CA MET A 263 4.84 -2.51 19.42
C MET A 263 3.90 -3.71 19.36
N ALA A 264 2.69 -3.57 19.89
CA ALA A 264 1.70 -4.65 19.83
C ALA A 264 1.19 -4.86 18.39
N GLY A 265 0.73 -6.06 18.10
CA GLY A 265 -0.05 -6.35 16.90
C GLY A 265 -1.45 -5.78 17.00
N VAL A 266 -1.94 -5.18 15.91
CA VAL A 266 -3.29 -4.64 15.84
C VAL A 266 -4.03 -5.17 14.63
N HIS A 267 -5.35 -5.31 14.75
CA HIS A 267 -6.27 -5.71 13.70
C HIS A 267 -6.77 -4.47 12.92
N HIS A 268 -7.20 -4.65 11.67
CA HIS A 268 -7.65 -3.56 10.80
C HIS A 268 -8.93 -2.85 11.26
N GLY A 269 -9.78 -3.55 11.98
CA GLY A 269 -11.02 -3.00 12.51
C GLY A 269 -12.11 -2.70 11.48
N PHE A 270 -12.05 -3.29 10.28
CA PHE A 270 -13.11 -3.11 9.27
C PHE A 270 -14.44 -3.73 9.76
N THR A 271 -15.55 -3.05 9.42
CA THR A 271 -16.90 -3.43 9.90
C THR A 271 -17.49 -4.60 9.14
N GLU A 272 -17.30 -4.69 7.84
CA GLU A 272 -17.76 -5.82 7.02
C GLU A 272 -16.91 -7.06 7.25
N PRO A 273 -17.42 -8.19 7.79
CA PRO A 273 -16.70 -9.45 7.86
C PRO A 273 -16.28 -9.98 6.48
N HIS A 274 -15.42 -10.97 6.45
CA HIS A 274 -15.17 -11.72 5.23
C HIS A 274 -16.39 -12.52 4.84
N ALA A 275 -16.77 -12.48 3.56
CA ALA A 275 -17.85 -13.25 2.99
C ALA A 275 -17.50 -13.63 1.55
N VAL A 276 -18.03 -14.73 1.07
CA VAL A 276 -17.85 -15.21 -0.29
C VAL A 276 -19.04 -16.02 -0.75
N VAL A 277 -19.42 -15.87 -2.00
CA VAL A 277 -20.34 -16.78 -2.68
C VAL A 277 -19.67 -17.33 -3.92
N ALA A 278 -19.56 -18.63 -4.02
CA ALA A 278 -18.96 -19.33 -5.17
C ALA A 278 -20.00 -20.14 -5.93
N HIS A 279 -19.98 -20.06 -7.25
CA HIS A 279 -20.89 -20.79 -8.12
C HIS A 279 -20.19 -21.24 -9.40
N TRP A 280 -20.29 -22.50 -9.75
CA TRP A 280 -19.87 -23.01 -11.05
C TRP A 280 -21.06 -23.00 -12.00
N ASP A 281 -20.97 -22.22 -13.07
CA ASP A 281 -22.02 -22.13 -14.07
C ASP A 281 -22.11 -23.44 -14.93
N PRO A 282 -23.19 -23.64 -15.70
CA PRO A 282 -23.36 -24.84 -16.53
C PRO A 282 -22.27 -25.02 -17.60
N ASN A 283 -21.50 -23.97 -17.92
CA ASN A 283 -20.39 -24.04 -18.87
C ASN A 283 -19.07 -24.42 -18.18
N GLY A 284 -19.09 -24.69 -16.86
CA GLY A 284 -17.91 -25.03 -16.07
C GLY A 284 -17.02 -23.84 -15.67
N ARG A 285 -17.56 -22.62 -15.67
CA ARG A 285 -16.85 -21.41 -15.22
C ARG A 285 -17.22 -21.09 -13.78
N LEU A 286 -16.23 -20.76 -12.99
CA LEU A 286 -16.41 -20.27 -11.61
C LEU A 286 -16.82 -18.80 -11.63
N GLN A 287 -17.92 -18.47 -10.96
CA GLN A 287 -18.33 -17.12 -10.58
C GLN A 287 -18.10 -16.97 -9.06
N LEU A 288 -17.19 -16.09 -8.67
CA LEU A 288 -16.84 -15.89 -7.25
C LEU A 288 -17.14 -14.45 -6.83
N TYR A 289 -18.11 -14.27 -5.95
CA TYR A 289 -18.47 -12.96 -5.37
C TYR A 289 -17.73 -12.77 -4.05
N THR A 290 -16.93 -11.69 -3.93
CA THR A 290 -16.11 -11.46 -2.73
C THR A 290 -15.76 -9.99 -2.54
N PRO A 291 -15.71 -9.45 -1.30
CA PRO A 291 -15.29 -8.07 -1.01
C PRO A 291 -13.77 -7.94 -0.95
N GLN A 292 -13.09 -7.99 -2.10
CA GLN A 292 -11.64 -8.03 -2.24
C GLN A 292 -11.02 -6.67 -2.60
N GLN A 293 -9.80 -6.42 -2.04
CA GLN A 293 -8.93 -5.30 -2.47
C GLN A 293 -8.12 -5.63 -3.71
N VAL A 294 -7.88 -6.93 -3.97
CA VAL A 294 -6.94 -7.44 -4.98
C VAL A 294 -7.57 -8.56 -5.84
N PRO A 295 -8.69 -8.28 -6.55
CA PRO A 295 -9.46 -9.33 -7.23
C PRO A 295 -8.63 -10.13 -8.22
N HIS A 296 -7.67 -9.52 -8.93
CA HIS A 296 -6.80 -10.26 -9.87
C HIS A 296 -5.76 -11.14 -9.17
N TYR A 297 -5.38 -10.86 -7.90
CA TYR A 297 -4.54 -11.81 -7.16
C TYR A 297 -5.36 -13.01 -6.68
N THR A 298 -6.59 -12.78 -6.23
CA THR A 298 -7.54 -13.86 -5.92
C THR A 298 -7.82 -14.71 -7.16
N HIS A 299 -8.02 -14.09 -8.32
CA HIS A 299 -8.18 -14.77 -9.60
C HIS A 299 -6.99 -15.71 -9.92
N ARG A 300 -5.76 -15.21 -9.78
CA ARG A 300 -4.54 -16.01 -9.97
C ARG A 300 -4.41 -17.13 -8.95
N ALA A 301 -4.70 -16.86 -7.68
CA ALA A 301 -4.59 -17.85 -6.61
C ALA A 301 -5.61 -18.97 -6.77
N LEU A 302 -6.86 -18.64 -7.13
CA LEU A 302 -7.89 -19.63 -7.46
C LEU A 302 -7.47 -20.55 -8.61
N SER A 303 -6.91 -19.99 -9.69
CA SER A 303 -6.38 -20.77 -10.80
C SER A 303 -5.33 -21.79 -10.36
N THR A 304 -4.42 -21.38 -9.45
CA THR A 304 -3.39 -22.26 -8.89
C THR A 304 -3.98 -23.33 -7.99
N VAL A 305 -4.84 -22.95 -7.06
CA VAL A 305 -5.40 -23.84 -6.02
C VAL A 305 -6.35 -24.85 -6.61
N LEU A 306 -7.23 -24.43 -7.53
CA LEU A 306 -8.24 -25.28 -8.14
C LEU A 306 -7.73 -26.08 -9.35
N ASP A 307 -6.50 -25.79 -9.81
CA ASP A 307 -5.90 -26.35 -11.03
C ASP A 307 -6.81 -26.15 -12.25
N VAL A 308 -7.27 -24.91 -12.45
CA VAL A 308 -8.08 -24.51 -13.61
C VAL A 308 -7.50 -23.27 -14.28
N PRO A 309 -7.64 -23.16 -15.62
CA PRO A 309 -7.19 -21.97 -16.34
C PRO A 309 -7.89 -20.70 -15.87
N MET A 310 -7.17 -19.58 -15.84
CA MET A 310 -7.73 -18.29 -15.39
C MET A 310 -8.99 -17.88 -16.16
N HIS A 311 -9.09 -18.14 -17.45
CA HIS A 311 -10.28 -17.80 -18.25
C HIS A 311 -11.56 -18.57 -17.84
N GLN A 312 -11.44 -19.60 -17.01
CA GLN A 312 -12.59 -20.32 -16.44
C GLN A 312 -13.01 -19.76 -15.08
N ILE A 313 -12.43 -18.64 -14.64
CA ILE A 313 -12.72 -18.04 -13.37
C ILE A 313 -13.10 -16.59 -13.60
N ASN A 314 -14.22 -16.16 -13.03
CA ASN A 314 -14.60 -14.75 -12.91
C ASN A 314 -14.68 -14.37 -11.44
N VAL A 315 -13.85 -13.45 -11.01
CA VAL A 315 -13.91 -12.86 -9.66
C VAL A 315 -14.75 -11.59 -9.74
N ILE A 316 -15.88 -11.60 -9.05
CA ILE A 316 -16.85 -10.52 -9.02
C ILE A 316 -16.71 -9.81 -7.67
N ARG A 317 -16.17 -8.61 -7.70
CA ARG A 317 -16.01 -7.79 -6.50
C ARG A 317 -17.34 -7.16 -6.11
N THR A 318 -17.80 -7.40 -4.90
CA THR A 318 -18.93 -6.67 -4.30
C THR A 318 -18.49 -5.29 -3.80
N PHE A 319 -19.41 -4.49 -3.26
CA PHE A 319 -19.00 -3.36 -2.43
C PHE A 319 -18.15 -3.85 -1.26
N VAL A 320 -17.25 -3.00 -0.77
CA VAL A 320 -16.32 -3.38 0.29
C VAL A 320 -16.53 -2.46 1.50
N GLY A 321 -16.94 -3.03 2.61
CA GLY A 321 -17.21 -2.35 3.87
C GLY A 321 -15.98 -2.11 4.73
N GLY A 322 -14.91 -1.56 4.10
CA GLY A 322 -13.61 -1.33 4.70
C GLY A 322 -12.63 -2.49 4.45
N GLY A 323 -11.35 -2.17 4.46
CA GLY A 323 -10.30 -3.17 4.24
C GLY A 323 -8.99 -2.78 4.94
N PHE A 324 -8.46 -1.59 4.67
CA PHE A 324 -7.25 -1.03 5.29
C PHE A 324 -6.01 -1.91 5.14
N GLY A 325 -6.02 -2.87 4.19
CA GLY A 325 -5.04 -3.93 4.02
C GLY A 325 -5.54 -5.32 4.41
N GLY A 326 -6.58 -5.43 5.23
CA GLY A 326 -7.12 -6.69 5.75
C GLY A 326 -7.87 -7.55 4.71
N LYS A 327 -8.11 -7.00 3.53
CA LYS A 327 -8.71 -7.71 2.39
C LYS A 327 -7.80 -7.65 1.15
N SER A 328 -6.48 -7.52 1.35
CA SER A 328 -5.48 -7.40 0.29
C SER A 328 -4.75 -8.70 -0.07
N ASP A 329 -5.07 -9.79 0.60
CA ASP A 329 -4.58 -11.13 0.26
C ASP A 329 -5.68 -11.94 -0.45
N PRO A 330 -5.36 -12.93 -1.28
CA PRO A 330 -6.25 -14.06 -1.54
C PRO A 330 -6.45 -14.81 -0.22
N PHE A 331 -7.69 -15.18 0.10
CA PHE A 331 -7.97 -15.82 1.38
C PHE A 331 -8.43 -17.28 1.22
N PRO A 332 -8.07 -18.17 2.18
CA PRO A 332 -8.43 -19.60 2.11
C PRO A 332 -9.93 -19.87 2.00
N HIS A 333 -10.80 -19.07 2.65
CA HIS A 333 -12.26 -19.28 2.61
C HIS A 333 -12.84 -19.10 1.19
N GLU A 334 -12.21 -18.27 0.34
CA GLU A 334 -12.60 -18.10 -1.07
C GLU A 334 -12.35 -19.39 -1.84
N MET A 335 -11.23 -20.07 -1.54
CA MET A 335 -10.88 -21.36 -2.12
C MET A 335 -11.83 -22.47 -1.60
N CYS A 336 -12.11 -22.50 -0.30
CA CYS A 336 -13.07 -23.45 0.31
C CYS A 336 -14.45 -23.35 -0.34
N ALA A 337 -14.98 -22.14 -0.51
CA ALA A 337 -16.28 -21.94 -1.16
C ALA A 337 -16.29 -22.47 -2.60
N ALA A 338 -15.21 -22.20 -3.37
CA ALA A 338 -15.08 -22.67 -4.75
C ALA A 338 -14.97 -24.21 -4.86
N ILE A 339 -14.24 -24.86 -3.94
CA ILE A 339 -14.11 -26.33 -3.84
C ILE A 339 -15.45 -26.95 -3.49
N LEU A 340 -16.12 -26.45 -2.44
CA LEU A 340 -17.44 -26.95 -2.02
C LEU A 340 -18.49 -26.76 -3.12
N ALA A 341 -18.49 -25.60 -3.82
CA ALA A 341 -19.42 -25.36 -4.91
C ALA A 341 -19.20 -26.33 -6.09
N ARG A 342 -17.96 -26.73 -6.37
CA ARG A 342 -17.65 -27.74 -7.40
C ARG A 342 -18.14 -29.13 -6.98
N LYS A 343 -17.92 -29.52 -5.72
CA LYS A 343 -18.33 -30.82 -5.17
C LYS A 343 -19.85 -30.94 -5.01
N SER A 344 -20.52 -29.88 -4.61
CA SER A 344 -21.97 -29.87 -4.36
C SER A 344 -22.82 -29.69 -5.65
N GLY A 345 -22.23 -29.08 -6.70
CA GLY A 345 -22.99 -28.61 -7.86
C GLY A 345 -23.99 -27.50 -7.58
N ARG A 346 -23.85 -26.79 -6.45
CA ARG A 346 -24.70 -25.69 -5.99
C ARG A 346 -23.85 -24.45 -5.68
N PRO A 347 -24.44 -23.26 -5.70
CA PRO A 347 -23.78 -22.11 -5.11
C PRO A 347 -23.52 -22.36 -3.61
N VAL A 348 -22.33 -21.94 -3.13
CA VAL A 348 -21.94 -22.06 -1.71
C VAL A 348 -21.62 -20.68 -1.19
N ARG A 349 -22.24 -20.29 -0.09
CA ARG A 349 -21.97 -19.05 0.64
C ARG A 349 -21.24 -19.38 1.94
N ILE A 350 -20.11 -18.68 2.20
CA ILE A 350 -19.40 -18.70 3.48
C ILE A 350 -19.33 -17.27 3.98
N THR A 351 -19.83 -17.04 5.17
CA THR A 351 -19.74 -15.75 5.89
C THR A 351 -19.11 -16.00 7.24
N PHE A 352 -18.07 -15.21 7.56
CA PHE A 352 -17.39 -15.28 8.85
C PHE A 352 -18.14 -14.50 9.91
N ASP A 353 -18.13 -15.02 11.12
CA ASP A 353 -18.42 -14.22 12.30
C ASP A 353 -17.22 -13.31 12.66
N ARG A 354 -17.39 -12.50 13.71
CA ARG A 354 -16.34 -11.55 14.10
C ARG A 354 -15.10 -12.24 14.66
N GLU A 355 -15.25 -13.33 15.37
CA GLU A 355 -14.13 -14.08 15.93
C GLU A 355 -13.29 -14.72 14.83
N GLU A 356 -13.93 -15.31 13.82
CA GLU A 356 -13.28 -15.87 12.64
C GLU A 356 -12.46 -14.82 11.87
N VAL A 357 -12.94 -13.57 11.80
CA VAL A 357 -12.22 -12.45 11.18
C VAL A 357 -10.91 -12.15 11.92
N TYR A 358 -10.88 -12.29 13.25
CA TYR A 358 -9.65 -12.12 14.02
C TYR A 358 -8.68 -13.28 13.84
N TRP A 359 -9.16 -14.51 13.68
CA TRP A 359 -8.31 -15.67 13.45
C TRP A 359 -7.65 -15.71 12.07
N ILE A 360 -8.27 -15.12 11.06
CA ILE A 360 -7.68 -15.00 9.72
C ILE A 360 -6.91 -13.70 9.51
N ASN A 361 -6.55 -13.03 10.57
CA ASN A 361 -5.93 -11.71 10.60
C ASN A 361 -4.76 -11.56 9.60
N ARG A 362 -4.58 -10.34 9.09
CA ARG A 362 -3.44 -9.85 8.30
C ARG A 362 -2.99 -8.49 8.83
N GLY A 363 -3.18 -8.24 10.14
CA GLY A 363 -2.96 -6.95 10.78
C GLY A 363 -1.50 -6.53 10.87
N ARG A 364 -1.28 -5.44 11.58
CA ARG A 364 0.07 -4.89 11.79
C ARG A 364 0.92 -5.86 12.59
N HIS A 365 2.14 -6.04 12.13
CA HIS A 365 3.13 -6.91 12.78
C HIS A 365 3.49 -6.41 14.17
N PRO A 366 3.36 -7.26 15.21
CA PRO A 366 4.05 -7.00 16.46
C PRO A 366 5.54 -6.89 16.20
N SER A 367 6.23 -5.96 16.83
CA SER A 367 7.66 -5.75 16.59
C SER A 367 8.41 -5.27 17.82
N ASN A 368 9.65 -5.75 17.96
CA ASN A 368 10.63 -5.20 18.87
C ASN A 368 11.64 -4.43 18.01
N ILE A 369 11.79 -3.14 18.27
CA ILE A 369 12.62 -2.25 17.48
C ILE A 369 13.61 -1.54 18.39
N GLU A 370 14.89 -1.64 18.07
CA GLU A 370 15.95 -0.85 18.69
C GLU A 370 16.40 0.23 17.71
N VAL A 371 16.36 1.49 18.14
CA VAL A 371 16.77 2.64 17.31
C VAL A 371 17.84 3.41 18.07
N LYS A 372 18.99 3.62 17.42
CA LYS A 372 20.03 4.55 17.84
C LYS A 372 20.12 5.66 16.81
N MET A 373 20.18 6.89 17.26
CA MET A 373 20.23 8.07 16.41
C MET A 373 21.31 9.01 16.89
N SER A 374 21.88 9.75 15.96
CA SER A 374 23.03 10.61 16.24
C SER A 374 22.91 11.95 15.54
N ALA A 375 23.39 13.01 16.18
CA ALA A 375 23.49 14.34 15.61
C ALA A 375 24.85 14.99 15.97
N ASP A 376 25.32 15.86 15.08
CA ASP A 376 26.55 16.64 15.28
C ASP A 376 26.30 17.93 16.10
N LYS A 377 27.35 18.66 16.39
CA LYS A 377 27.29 19.91 17.19
C LYS A 377 26.55 21.05 16.49
N GLU A 378 26.40 21.01 15.18
CA GLU A 378 25.58 21.92 14.39
C GLU A 378 24.11 21.48 14.33
N GLY A 379 23.74 20.38 14.99
CA GLY A 379 22.38 19.81 14.97
C GLY A 379 22.00 19.19 13.61
N ARG A 380 22.97 18.72 12.82
CA ARG A 380 22.69 17.86 11.65
C ARG A 380 22.52 16.44 12.12
N ILE A 381 21.55 15.75 11.55
CA ILE A 381 21.33 14.34 11.83
C ILE A 381 22.44 13.53 11.16
N SER A 382 23.34 12.96 11.97
CA SER A 382 24.49 12.17 11.49
C SER A 382 24.05 10.82 10.97
N GLY A 383 23.11 10.13 11.65
CA GLY A 383 22.62 8.85 11.16
C GLY A 383 21.62 8.14 12.06
N PHE A 384 21.08 7.05 11.49
CA PHE A 384 20.17 6.12 12.17
C PHE A 384 20.72 4.69 12.10
N ASP A 385 20.72 4.01 13.23
CA ASP A 385 20.94 2.57 13.38
C ASP A 385 19.64 1.94 13.90
N ILE A 386 19.10 1.00 13.14
CA ILE A 386 17.80 0.39 13.44
C ILE A 386 17.95 -1.13 13.39
N ASP A 387 17.54 -1.80 14.47
CA ASP A 387 17.40 -3.25 14.56
C ASP A 387 15.93 -3.60 14.82
N ALA A 388 15.35 -4.48 14.00
CA ALA A 388 13.93 -4.82 14.08
C ALA A 388 13.69 -6.33 14.06
N LEU A 389 13.08 -6.85 15.11
CA LEU A 389 12.53 -8.19 15.18
C LEU A 389 11.01 -8.12 14.99
N ILE A 390 10.53 -8.73 13.91
CA ILE A 390 9.15 -8.61 13.42
C ILE A 390 8.46 -9.95 13.55
N ASP A 391 7.36 -10.01 14.31
CA ASP A 391 6.54 -11.21 14.45
C ASP A 391 5.60 -11.37 13.26
N GLY A 392 5.77 -12.43 12.51
CA GLY A 392 5.06 -12.70 11.26
C GLY A 392 3.77 -13.50 11.40
N GLY A 393 3.56 -14.16 12.54
CA GLY A 393 2.53 -15.19 12.67
C GLY A 393 2.78 -16.39 11.78
N GLY A 394 1.74 -17.20 11.55
CA GLY A 394 1.84 -18.50 10.89
C GLY A 394 2.13 -18.49 9.41
N PHE A 395 1.90 -17.38 8.70
CA PHE A 395 2.05 -17.28 7.24
C PHE A 395 2.75 -16.01 6.79
N ALA A 396 3.29 -16.05 5.56
CA ALA A 396 4.11 -14.96 5.03
C ALA A 396 3.32 -13.72 4.64
N SER A 397 2.17 -13.85 3.97
CA SER A 397 1.40 -12.72 3.45
C SER A 397 2.30 -11.69 2.71
N PHE A 398 2.11 -10.38 2.94
CA PHE A 398 3.00 -9.30 2.50
C PHE A 398 4.24 -9.10 3.39
N GLY A 399 4.51 -9.96 4.37
CA GLY A 399 5.57 -9.76 5.34
C GLY A 399 6.99 -9.63 4.76
N HIS A 400 7.22 -10.21 3.57
CA HIS A 400 8.47 -10.01 2.84
C HIS A 400 8.72 -8.52 2.52
N VAL A 401 7.68 -7.82 2.07
CA VAL A 401 7.72 -6.38 1.79
C VAL A 401 7.84 -5.57 3.08
N THR A 402 7.09 -5.96 4.13
CA THR A 402 7.16 -5.33 5.46
C THR A 402 8.59 -5.24 5.97
N SER A 403 9.37 -6.32 5.81
CA SER A 403 10.75 -6.38 6.28
C SER A 403 11.65 -5.31 5.64
N TYR A 404 11.41 -4.94 4.39
CA TYR A 404 12.13 -3.87 3.71
C TYR A 404 11.59 -2.48 4.09
N TYR A 405 10.27 -2.31 4.07
CA TYR A 405 9.63 -1.00 4.34
C TYR A 405 9.93 -0.50 5.75
N ASN A 406 10.05 -1.40 6.71
CA ASN A 406 10.37 -1.08 8.09
C ASN A 406 11.70 -0.30 8.22
N GLY A 407 12.71 -0.63 7.39
CA GLY A 407 13.97 0.10 7.34
C GLY A 407 13.92 1.32 6.42
N VAL A 408 13.74 1.11 5.12
CA VAL A 408 13.99 2.16 4.11
C VAL A 408 13.06 3.36 4.23
N LEU A 409 11.80 3.18 4.66
CA LEU A 409 10.87 4.28 4.86
C LEU A 409 11.18 5.13 6.10
N ALA A 410 12.11 4.68 6.96
CA ALA A 410 12.60 5.48 8.08
C ALA A 410 13.56 6.61 7.65
N THR A 411 14.19 6.51 6.46
CA THR A 411 15.27 7.42 6.04
C THR A 411 14.84 8.81 5.60
N ALA A 412 13.59 9.01 5.23
CA ALA A 412 13.06 10.33 4.87
C ALA A 412 12.03 10.78 5.92
N PRO A 413 11.77 12.09 6.07
CA PRO A 413 12.09 13.19 5.15
C PRO A 413 13.44 13.90 5.41
N TYR A 414 14.37 13.29 6.12
CA TYR A 414 15.58 13.97 6.61
C TYR A 414 16.81 13.69 5.77
N GLU A 415 17.72 14.65 5.71
CA GLU A 415 19.09 14.45 5.21
C GLU A 415 19.87 13.65 6.27
N LEU A 416 20.43 12.51 5.86
CA LEU A 416 21.20 11.61 6.72
C LEU A 416 22.60 11.42 6.18
N GLY A 417 23.61 11.38 7.06
CA GLY A 417 24.99 11.06 6.70
C GLY A 417 25.29 9.56 6.74
N SER A 418 24.55 8.80 7.56
CA SER A 418 24.71 7.35 7.73
C SER A 418 23.36 6.68 7.98
N PHE A 419 23.17 5.49 7.46
CA PHE A 419 21.99 4.66 7.73
C PHE A 419 22.37 3.18 7.81
N HIS A 420 21.97 2.53 8.89
CA HIS A 420 22.11 1.11 9.07
C HIS A 420 20.78 0.50 9.52
N TYR A 421 20.40 -0.62 8.90
CA TYR A 421 19.19 -1.36 9.25
C TYR A 421 19.43 -2.85 9.23
N THR A 422 19.07 -3.52 10.32
CA THR A 422 18.91 -4.97 10.40
C THR A 422 17.46 -5.30 10.71
N GLY A 423 16.88 -6.20 9.93
CA GLY A 423 15.51 -6.66 10.13
C GLY A 423 15.39 -8.17 10.04
N ALA A 424 14.71 -8.80 10.99
CA ALA A 424 14.36 -10.20 10.93
C ALA A 424 12.84 -10.35 11.11
N ARG A 425 12.17 -10.95 10.11
CA ARG A 425 10.77 -11.39 10.24
C ARG A 425 10.74 -12.89 10.50
N VAL A 426 10.00 -13.29 11.53
CA VAL A 426 9.99 -14.65 12.05
C VAL A 426 8.57 -15.19 12.02
N TRP A 427 8.40 -16.44 11.60
CA TRP A 427 7.15 -17.16 11.78
C TRP A 427 6.93 -17.53 13.24
N THR A 428 5.70 -17.41 13.70
CA THR A 428 5.24 -17.84 15.01
C THR A 428 3.88 -18.53 14.91
N ASN A 429 3.48 -19.28 15.91
CA ASN A 429 2.21 -20.01 15.90
C ASN A 429 1.03 -19.15 16.38
N LYS A 430 0.92 -17.96 15.76
CA LYS A 430 -0.18 -16.99 15.93
C LYS A 430 -0.87 -16.73 14.58
N PRO A 431 -2.07 -16.15 14.56
CA PRO A 431 -2.64 -15.62 13.32
C PRO A 431 -1.64 -14.76 12.57
N ALA A 432 -1.66 -14.81 11.24
CA ALA A 432 -0.66 -14.14 10.41
C ALA A 432 -0.72 -12.61 10.55
N SER A 433 0.44 -11.97 10.42
CA SER A 433 0.55 -10.53 10.25
C SER A 433 0.84 -10.20 8.78
N GLY A 434 0.28 -9.11 8.27
CA GLY A 434 0.37 -8.73 6.86
C GLY A 434 0.39 -7.22 6.63
N ALA A 435 -0.23 -6.80 5.53
CA ALA A 435 -0.33 -5.40 5.18
C ALA A 435 -1.43 -4.71 6.00
N MET A 436 -1.11 -3.59 6.62
CA MET A 436 -2.07 -2.69 7.24
C MET A 436 -1.68 -1.25 6.93
N ARG A 437 -2.66 -0.37 6.75
CA ARG A 437 -2.54 1.06 6.43
C ARG A 437 -1.26 1.69 7.01
N GLY A 438 -0.40 2.30 6.18
CA GLY A 438 0.96 2.70 6.55
C GLY A 438 1.96 1.52 6.57
N HIS A 439 1.73 0.52 5.70
CA HIS A 439 2.39 -0.78 5.68
C HIS A 439 3.90 -0.70 5.92
N GLY A 440 4.37 -1.41 6.95
CA GLY A 440 5.78 -1.52 7.34
C GLY A 440 6.41 -0.28 7.96
N ALA A 441 5.86 0.92 7.77
CA ALA A 441 6.53 2.17 8.18
C ALA A 441 6.13 2.68 9.57
N VAL A 442 4.91 2.41 10.04
CA VAL A 442 4.33 3.08 11.22
C VAL A 442 5.15 2.89 12.48
N ASN A 443 5.52 1.64 12.79
CA ASN A 443 6.21 1.32 14.04
C ASN A 443 7.60 1.96 14.11
N THR A 444 8.40 1.78 13.06
CA THR A 444 9.75 2.35 13.00
C THR A 444 9.71 3.87 12.93
N ARG A 445 8.75 4.45 12.21
CA ARG A 445 8.57 5.90 12.16
C ARG A 445 8.28 6.47 13.54
N CYS A 446 7.42 5.83 14.32
CA CYS A 446 7.15 6.26 15.69
C CYS A 446 8.43 6.30 16.54
N ALA A 447 9.24 5.24 16.48
CA ALA A 447 10.49 5.17 17.22
C ALA A 447 11.51 6.26 16.80
N VAL A 448 11.63 6.50 15.48
CA VAL A 448 12.53 7.54 14.93
C VAL A 448 12.07 8.95 15.35
N GLU A 449 10.79 9.26 15.19
CA GLU A 449 10.26 10.60 15.49
C GLU A 449 10.33 10.95 16.97
N VAL A 450 10.12 9.96 17.86
CA VAL A 450 10.30 10.16 19.30
C VAL A 450 11.78 10.32 19.66
N GLY A 451 12.67 9.58 18.99
CA GLY A 451 14.12 9.76 19.15
C GLY A 451 14.62 11.13 18.71
N LEU A 452 14.04 11.72 17.66
CA LEU A 452 14.34 13.10 17.24
C LEU A 452 13.93 14.11 18.31
N ASP A 453 12.79 13.92 18.96
CA ASP A 453 12.32 14.76 20.05
C ASP A 453 13.26 14.67 21.27
N GLU A 454 13.75 13.46 21.58
CA GLU A 454 14.74 13.24 22.64
C GLU A 454 16.07 13.94 22.33
N MET A 455 16.56 13.86 21.10
CA MET A 455 17.78 14.60 20.70
C MET A 455 17.58 16.11 20.76
N ALA A 456 16.43 16.64 20.32
CA ALA A 456 16.10 18.06 20.42
C ALA A 456 16.12 18.54 21.88
N GLU A 457 15.60 17.74 22.81
CA GLU A 457 15.65 18.01 24.24
C GLU A 457 17.08 18.02 24.77
N GLN A 458 17.91 17.02 24.44
CA GLN A 458 19.32 16.96 24.86
C GLN A 458 20.14 18.15 24.34
N MET A 459 19.86 18.60 23.13
CA MET A 459 20.46 19.78 22.52
C MET A 459 19.85 21.08 23.01
N ASN A 460 18.74 21.01 23.73
CA ASN A 460 17.93 22.11 24.22
C ASN A 460 17.48 23.07 23.10
N VAL A 461 16.93 22.48 22.03
CA VAL A 461 16.38 23.17 20.86
C VAL A 461 14.93 22.75 20.59
N ASP A 462 14.21 23.57 19.83
CA ASP A 462 12.84 23.25 19.44
C ASP A 462 12.81 22.05 18.46
N PRO A 463 11.96 21.04 18.69
CA PRO A 463 11.93 19.84 17.85
C PRO A 463 11.40 20.09 16.44
N ILE A 464 10.56 21.12 16.23
CA ILE A 464 10.13 21.52 14.89
C ILE A 464 11.30 22.18 14.14
N ASP A 465 12.05 23.05 14.78
CA ASP A 465 13.21 23.72 14.17
C ASP A 465 14.34 22.73 13.86
N LEU A 466 14.56 21.71 14.71
CA LEU A 466 15.47 20.63 14.40
C LEU A 466 15.07 19.91 13.12
N ARG A 467 13.78 19.57 12.95
CA ARG A 467 13.24 18.93 11.76
C ARG A 467 13.38 19.81 10.52
N LEU A 468 12.93 21.07 10.59
CA LEU A 468 13.01 22.04 9.50
C LEU A 468 14.44 22.26 8.98
N ALA A 469 15.43 22.23 9.87
CA ALA A 469 16.83 22.41 9.53
C ALA A 469 17.51 21.17 8.90
N ASN A 470 16.83 20.02 8.92
CA ASN A 470 17.35 18.74 8.41
C ASN A 470 16.50 18.14 7.29
N LEU A 471 15.56 18.90 6.71
CA LEU A 471 14.71 18.38 5.64
C LEU A 471 15.47 18.16 4.33
N LEU A 472 15.17 17.06 3.66
CA LEU A 472 15.53 16.83 2.28
C LEU A 472 14.89 17.90 1.37
N PRO A 473 15.63 18.47 0.43
CA PRO A 473 15.05 19.38 -0.55
C PRO A 473 14.18 18.64 -1.57
N PRO A 474 13.27 19.33 -2.28
CA PRO A 474 12.67 18.78 -3.49
C PRO A 474 13.75 18.51 -4.53
N HIS A 475 13.45 17.67 -5.51
CA HIS A 475 14.40 17.27 -6.57
C HIS A 475 15.74 16.75 -6.01
N SER A 476 15.65 15.84 -5.04
CA SER A 476 16.81 15.25 -4.37
C SER A 476 16.68 13.73 -4.25
N ARG A 477 17.64 13.10 -3.57
CA ARG A 477 17.59 11.68 -3.23
C ARG A 477 17.79 11.48 -1.75
N THR A 478 17.11 10.48 -1.21
CA THR A 478 17.41 9.97 0.13
C THR A 478 18.77 9.28 0.15
N ILE A 479 19.32 9.02 1.33
CA ILE A 479 20.54 8.21 1.49
C ILE A 479 20.39 6.81 0.87
N THR A 480 19.17 6.25 0.85
CA THR A 480 18.85 4.98 0.20
C THR A 480 18.51 5.13 -1.29
N GLY A 481 18.63 6.34 -1.85
CA GLY A 481 18.47 6.65 -3.26
C GLY A 481 17.05 6.87 -3.74
N PHE A 482 16.05 6.97 -2.90
CA PHE A 482 14.70 7.34 -3.32
C PHE A 482 14.70 8.74 -3.93
N ARG A 483 14.09 8.85 -5.09
CA ARG A 483 13.95 10.12 -5.82
C ARG A 483 12.80 10.94 -5.23
N ILE A 484 13.10 12.07 -4.64
CA ILE A 484 12.13 13.03 -4.14
C ILE A 484 11.83 14.05 -5.22
N THR A 485 10.70 13.93 -5.88
CA THR A 485 10.26 14.82 -6.98
C THR A 485 9.63 16.10 -6.47
N SER A 486 8.79 15.99 -5.41
CA SER A 486 8.16 17.12 -4.75
C SER A 486 8.22 16.90 -3.23
N ASN A 487 8.25 17.97 -2.43
CA ASN A 487 8.33 17.88 -0.99
C ASN A 487 7.59 19.05 -0.31
N GLY A 488 6.40 18.75 0.24
CA GLY A 488 5.59 19.69 0.99
C GLY A 488 5.79 19.64 2.52
N MET A 489 6.80 18.89 3.03
CA MET A 489 7.01 18.72 4.47
C MET A 489 7.24 20.03 5.21
N ARG A 490 7.99 20.97 4.59
CA ARG A 490 8.23 22.29 5.21
C ARG A 490 6.92 23.03 5.45
N GLU A 491 6.08 23.14 4.42
CA GLU A 491 4.78 23.79 4.54
C GLU A 491 3.89 23.06 5.56
N ALA A 492 3.92 21.74 5.59
CA ALA A 492 3.17 20.96 6.56
C ALA A 492 3.60 21.29 8.00
N LEU A 493 4.91 21.36 8.29
CA LEU A 493 5.44 21.71 9.60
C LEU A 493 5.12 23.16 9.99
N GLU A 494 5.29 24.12 9.08
CA GLU A 494 4.98 25.53 9.31
C GLU A 494 3.47 25.70 9.62
N ARG A 495 2.58 25.04 8.87
CA ARG A 495 1.13 25.14 9.06
C ARG A 495 0.63 24.49 10.36
N VAL A 496 1.18 23.33 10.76
CA VAL A 496 0.78 22.72 12.04
C VAL A 496 1.35 23.49 13.23
N ARG A 497 2.54 24.11 13.11
CA ARG A 497 3.13 25.01 14.13
C ARG A 497 2.21 26.19 14.39
N GLU A 498 1.79 26.89 13.33
CA GLU A 498 0.89 28.04 13.39
C GLU A 498 -0.49 27.64 13.91
N GLY A 499 -1.12 26.64 13.28
CA GLY A 499 -2.49 26.23 13.63
C GLY A 499 -2.65 25.75 15.05
N SER A 500 -1.65 25.07 15.59
CA SER A 500 -1.66 24.55 16.97
C SER A 500 -1.28 25.58 18.04
N ASP A 501 -0.82 26.78 17.64
CA ASP A 501 -0.24 27.76 18.57
C ASP A 501 0.96 27.17 19.34
N TRP A 502 1.79 26.39 18.61
CA TRP A 502 2.91 25.64 19.17
C TRP A 502 3.82 26.47 20.05
N ASP A 503 4.23 27.65 19.56
CA ASP A 503 5.20 28.50 20.24
C ASP A 503 4.72 29.02 21.61
N ASN A 504 3.42 29.10 21.84
CA ASN A 504 2.84 29.48 23.09
C ASN A 504 2.51 28.30 24.01
N LYS A 505 2.45 27.05 23.49
CA LYS A 505 2.03 25.87 24.24
C LYS A 505 3.18 24.94 24.60
N PHE A 506 4.12 24.69 23.67
CA PHE A 506 5.18 23.71 23.89
C PHE A 506 6.02 24.02 25.09
N ARG A 507 6.14 23.09 26.05
CA ARG A 507 6.82 23.20 27.35
C ARG A 507 6.28 24.32 28.24
N LYS A 508 5.07 24.81 27.99
CA LYS A 508 4.43 25.89 28.77
C LYS A 508 3.11 25.51 29.37
N LEU A 509 2.55 24.39 28.96
CA LEU A 509 1.30 23.84 29.47
C LEU A 509 1.47 23.32 30.92
N PRO A 510 0.40 23.32 31.74
CA PRO A 510 0.45 22.75 33.08
C PRO A 510 0.63 21.23 33.05
N LEU A 511 1.00 20.65 34.21
CA LEU A 511 1.07 19.20 34.38
C LEU A 511 -0.22 18.53 33.89
N GLY A 512 -0.08 17.41 33.21
CA GLY A 512 -1.18 16.67 32.64
C GLY A 512 -1.62 17.16 31.25
N LYS A 513 -1.18 18.35 30.81
CA LYS A 513 -1.47 18.87 29.47
C LYS A 513 -0.20 18.94 28.64
N GLY A 514 -0.23 18.44 27.41
CA GLY A 514 0.94 18.43 26.57
C GLY A 514 0.63 18.50 25.08
N ILE A 515 1.62 18.93 24.33
CA ILE A 515 1.58 19.06 22.87
C ILE A 515 2.81 18.38 22.25
N GLY A 516 2.63 17.65 21.16
CA GLY A 516 3.71 16.90 20.53
C GLY A 516 3.60 16.87 19.02
N ILE A 517 4.75 16.75 18.37
CA ILE A 517 4.92 16.71 16.90
C ILE A 517 5.31 15.30 16.45
N GLY A 518 4.82 14.88 15.28
CA GLY A 518 5.27 13.71 14.55
C GLY A 518 5.27 13.99 13.06
N CYS A 519 6.21 13.35 12.33
CA CYS A 519 6.30 13.44 10.88
C CYS A 519 6.13 12.06 10.23
N GLY A 520 5.63 12.05 8.99
CA GLY A 520 5.43 10.86 8.19
C GLY A 520 5.99 11.01 6.78
N PHE A 521 6.38 9.88 6.21
CA PHE A 521 6.85 9.76 4.84
C PHE A 521 6.34 8.43 4.28
N PHE A 522 5.65 8.48 3.13
CA PHE A 522 5.10 7.26 2.54
C PHE A 522 5.12 7.28 1.01
N ILE A 523 4.94 6.11 0.41
CA ILE A 523 4.99 5.90 -1.03
C ILE A 523 3.67 6.25 -1.69
N SER A 524 3.73 6.82 -2.89
CA SER A 524 2.56 7.01 -3.77
C SER A 524 2.49 5.86 -4.78
N GLY A 525 2.19 4.66 -4.27
CA GLY A 525 2.14 3.43 -5.01
C GLY A 525 3.49 2.73 -5.19
N SER A 526 3.52 1.43 -5.00
CA SER A 526 4.72 0.63 -5.24
C SER A 526 5.04 0.57 -6.73
N GLY A 527 6.20 1.05 -7.10
CA GLY A 527 6.75 0.97 -8.46
C GLY A 527 7.42 -0.37 -8.78
N LEU A 528 7.40 -1.31 -7.84
CA LEU A 528 8.03 -2.61 -8.00
C LEU A 528 7.01 -3.64 -8.50
N PRO A 529 7.21 -4.21 -9.69
CA PRO A 529 6.31 -5.23 -10.23
C PRO A 529 6.64 -6.62 -9.65
N ILE A 530 6.74 -6.75 -8.33
CA ILE A 530 7.08 -8.01 -7.64
C ILE A 530 5.94 -9.04 -7.63
N HIS A 531 4.76 -8.64 -8.10
CA HIS A 531 3.55 -9.44 -7.95
C HIS A 531 3.30 -10.38 -9.12
N TRP A 532 4.00 -10.18 -10.25
CA TRP A 532 3.87 -10.99 -11.46
C TRP A 532 5.25 -11.43 -11.96
N ASP A 533 5.29 -12.63 -12.50
CA ASP A 533 6.47 -13.15 -13.16
C ASP A 533 6.10 -13.50 -14.63
N PRO A 534 6.77 -12.95 -15.64
CA PRO A 534 7.78 -11.90 -15.61
C PRO A 534 7.21 -10.52 -15.28
N ASN A 535 7.97 -9.69 -14.58
CA ASN A 535 7.62 -8.36 -14.10
C ASN A 535 7.48 -7.30 -15.22
N ARG A 536 6.71 -7.56 -16.26
CA ARG A 536 6.59 -6.71 -17.45
C ARG A 536 5.22 -6.08 -17.66
N PHE A 537 4.24 -6.41 -16.80
CA PHE A 537 2.90 -5.86 -16.92
C PHE A 537 2.86 -4.37 -16.54
N PRO A 538 1.97 -3.58 -17.14
CA PRO A 538 1.64 -2.26 -16.63
C PRO A 538 1.19 -2.33 -15.18
N HIS A 539 1.46 -1.26 -14.42
CA HIS A 539 1.00 -1.16 -13.03
C HIS A 539 -0.50 -0.92 -12.93
N ALA A 540 -1.07 -0.24 -13.93
CA ALA A 540 -2.51 -0.03 -14.07
C ALA A 540 -2.88 0.07 -15.54
N THR A 541 -4.09 -0.38 -15.86
CA THR A 541 -4.71 -0.22 -17.18
C THR A 541 -6.16 0.20 -16.98
N VAL A 542 -6.65 1.08 -17.85
CA VAL A 542 -8.03 1.55 -17.86
C VAL A 542 -8.55 1.49 -19.29
N HIS A 543 -9.74 0.94 -19.47
CA HIS A 543 -10.45 0.99 -20.75
C HIS A 543 -11.60 2.00 -20.64
N ILE A 544 -11.83 2.76 -21.71
CA ILE A 544 -12.93 3.71 -21.82
C ILE A 544 -13.73 3.36 -23.06
N GLN A 545 -15.03 3.25 -22.91
CA GLN A 545 -16.02 3.13 -23.98
C GLN A 545 -16.95 4.33 -23.94
N VAL A 546 -17.28 4.87 -25.11
CA VAL A 546 -18.25 5.97 -25.25
C VAL A 546 -19.48 5.44 -25.99
N ASP A 547 -20.65 5.61 -25.39
CA ASP A 547 -21.92 5.18 -25.94
C ASP A 547 -22.46 6.23 -26.93
N MET A 548 -23.51 5.87 -27.70
CA MET A 548 -24.08 6.73 -28.76
C MET A 548 -24.69 8.03 -28.24
N ASP A 549 -25.15 8.05 -26.98
CA ASP A 549 -25.70 9.23 -26.32
C ASP A 549 -24.63 10.12 -25.65
N GLY A 550 -23.34 9.72 -25.74
CA GLY A 550 -22.21 10.42 -25.16
C GLY A 550 -21.88 10.01 -23.74
N GLY A 551 -22.61 9.06 -23.15
CA GLY A 551 -22.27 8.45 -21.88
C GLY A 551 -20.93 7.71 -21.96
N VAL A 552 -20.18 7.68 -20.87
CA VAL A 552 -18.82 7.12 -20.81
C VAL A 552 -18.76 6.01 -19.77
N THR A 553 -18.43 4.81 -20.19
CA THR A 553 -18.13 3.70 -19.29
C THR A 553 -16.63 3.50 -19.18
N VAL A 554 -16.13 3.52 -17.94
CA VAL A 554 -14.71 3.35 -17.59
C VAL A 554 -14.53 2.01 -16.88
N HIS A 555 -13.76 1.12 -17.48
CA HIS A 555 -13.42 -0.18 -16.90
C HIS A 555 -12.02 -0.13 -16.27
N THR A 556 -11.93 -0.49 -15.00
CA THR A 556 -10.68 -0.55 -14.23
C THR A 556 -10.67 -1.74 -13.30
N GLY A 557 -9.51 -2.35 -13.08
CA GLY A 557 -9.33 -3.42 -12.09
C GLY A 557 -9.07 -2.91 -10.66
N ALA A 558 -9.00 -1.59 -10.46
CA ALA A 558 -8.80 -1.00 -9.15
C ALA A 558 -10.05 -1.12 -8.27
N ALA A 559 -9.89 -1.67 -7.06
CA ALA A 559 -10.99 -1.82 -6.13
C ALA A 559 -11.25 -0.53 -5.33
N ASP A 560 -12.49 -0.07 -5.28
CA ASP A 560 -12.93 0.89 -4.27
C ASP A 560 -13.26 0.13 -2.98
N ILE A 561 -12.65 0.53 -1.88
CA ILE A 561 -12.80 -0.06 -0.55
C ILE A 561 -13.33 0.96 0.47
N GLY A 562 -13.94 2.04 -0.04
CA GLY A 562 -14.46 3.16 0.72
C GLY A 562 -13.62 4.44 0.63
N GLN A 563 -12.41 4.38 0.02
CA GLN A 563 -11.50 5.53 -0.10
C GLN A 563 -11.90 6.51 -1.23
N GLY A 564 -12.88 6.15 -2.08
CA GLY A 564 -13.37 7.00 -3.15
C GLY A 564 -12.55 6.96 -4.44
N SER A 565 -11.82 5.89 -4.70
CA SER A 565 -11.02 5.74 -5.92
C SER A 565 -11.86 5.74 -7.19
N THR A 566 -13.07 5.16 -7.16
CA THR A 566 -14.04 5.20 -8.26
C THR A 566 -14.39 6.65 -8.61
N THR A 567 -14.62 7.49 -7.60
CA THR A 567 -14.93 8.91 -7.78
C THR A 567 -13.72 9.67 -8.33
N ALA A 568 -12.52 9.40 -7.83
CA ALA A 568 -11.31 10.05 -8.33
C ALA A 568 -11.07 9.76 -9.83
N VAL A 569 -11.27 8.51 -10.25
CA VAL A 569 -11.17 8.11 -11.67
C VAL A 569 -12.27 8.81 -12.50
N ALA A 570 -13.50 8.86 -12.01
CA ALA A 570 -14.60 9.56 -12.68
C ALA A 570 -14.31 11.06 -12.85
N GLN A 571 -13.78 11.73 -11.80
CA GLN A 571 -13.39 13.15 -11.86
C GLN A 571 -12.31 13.41 -12.92
N VAL A 572 -11.30 12.54 -12.95
CA VAL A 572 -10.20 12.65 -13.91
C VAL A 572 -10.68 12.49 -15.36
N VAL A 573 -11.50 11.48 -15.63
CA VAL A 573 -12.05 11.27 -16.98
C VAL A 573 -13.00 12.40 -17.38
N SER A 574 -13.86 12.84 -16.47
CA SER A 574 -14.75 13.99 -16.65
C SER A 574 -13.98 15.27 -17.00
N GLU A 575 -12.89 15.57 -16.28
CA GLU A 575 -12.04 16.75 -16.56
C GLU A 575 -11.40 16.65 -17.95
N VAL A 576 -10.84 15.49 -18.32
CA VAL A 576 -10.14 15.31 -19.61
C VAL A 576 -11.10 15.41 -20.79
N LEU A 577 -12.29 14.83 -20.68
CA LEU A 577 -13.30 14.83 -21.73
C LEU A 577 -14.18 16.09 -21.71
N ALA A 578 -14.07 16.91 -20.69
CA ALA A 578 -14.91 18.09 -20.44
C ALA A 578 -16.42 17.75 -20.42
N LEU A 579 -16.76 16.65 -19.78
CA LEU A 579 -18.13 16.15 -19.60
C LEU A 579 -18.57 16.25 -18.14
N PRO A 580 -19.87 16.43 -17.85
CA PRO A 580 -20.39 16.31 -16.49
C PRO A 580 -20.06 14.93 -15.88
N ILE A 581 -19.77 14.89 -14.57
CA ILE A 581 -19.36 13.65 -13.89
C ILE A 581 -20.48 12.59 -13.91
N GLU A 582 -21.74 13.00 -13.99
CA GLU A 582 -22.92 12.15 -14.08
C GLU A 582 -22.97 11.33 -15.38
N MET A 583 -22.23 11.74 -16.40
CA MET A 583 -22.07 10.98 -17.65
C MET A 583 -20.97 9.92 -17.57
N ILE A 584 -20.18 9.89 -16.50
CA ILE A 584 -19.07 8.97 -16.33
C ILE A 584 -19.46 7.83 -15.39
N HIS A 585 -19.52 6.62 -15.93
CA HIS A 585 -19.84 5.41 -15.19
C HIS A 585 -18.60 4.53 -15.04
N VAL A 586 -18.12 4.31 -13.80
CA VAL A 586 -16.92 3.52 -13.54
C VAL A 586 -17.31 2.11 -13.12
N ARG A 587 -16.81 1.12 -13.85
CA ARG A 587 -16.95 -0.31 -13.57
C ARG A 587 -15.63 -0.92 -13.10
N SER A 588 -15.63 -1.52 -11.92
CA SER A 588 -14.46 -2.17 -11.32
C SER A 588 -14.82 -3.47 -10.61
N HIS A 589 -15.87 -4.15 -11.10
CA HIS A 589 -16.48 -5.23 -10.34
C HIS A 589 -16.11 -6.63 -10.81
N GLU A 590 -15.66 -6.83 -12.03
CA GLU A 590 -15.52 -8.17 -12.63
C GLU A 590 -14.15 -8.35 -13.29
N SER A 591 -13.48 -9.47 -13.01
CA SER A 591 -12.19 -9.78 -13.62
C SER A 591 -12.29 -10.06 -15.12
N ASP A 592 -13.47 -10.41 -15.64
CA ASP A 592 -13.71 -10.65 -17.06
C ASP A 592 -13.73 -9.37 -17.90
N THR A 593 -14.30 -8.29 -17.33
CA THR A 593 -14.49 -7.02 -18.05
C THR A 593 -13.48 -5.95 -17.67
N SER A 594 -12.83 -6.11 -16.52
CA SER A 594 -11.82 -5.16 -16.05
C SER A 594 -10.43 -5.59 -16.54
N PRO A 595 -9.62 -4.64 -17.01
CA PRO A 595 -8.22 -4.95 -17.32
C PRO A 595 -7.47 -5.37 -16.05
N VAL A 596 -6.42 -6.17 -16.21
CA VAL A 596 -5.59 -6.60 -15.09
C VAL A 596 -5.02 -5.40 -14.35
N ASP A 597 -5.22 -5.38 -13.04
CA ASP A 597 -4.72 -4.39 -12.12
C ASP A 597 -4.18 -5.05 -10.85
N LEU A 598 -3.21 -4.43 -10.22
CA LEU A 598 -2.60 -4.98 -9.00
C LEU A 598 -3.48 -4.82 -7.76
N GLY A 599 -4.56 -4.04 -7.83
CA GLY A 599 -5.51 -3.83 -6.73
C GLY A 599 -5.20 -2.61 -5.86
N SER A 600 -5.95 -2.47 -4.77
CA SER A 600 -5.89 -1.29 -3.88
C SER A 600 -5.05 -1.55 -2.64
N TYR A 601 -3.77 -1.20 -2.71
CA TYR A 601 -2.78 -1.24 -1.63
C TYR A 601 -1.63 -0.27 -1.92
N SER A 602 -0.73 -0.05 -0.98
CA SER A 602 0.42 0.88 -1.12
C SER A 602 0.01 2.26 -1.67
N SER A 603 -1.21 2.68 -1.40
CA SER A 603 -1.80 3.96 -1.83
C SER A 603 -1.61 4.28 -3.32
N ARG A 604 -1.71 3.25 -4.18
CA ARG A 604 -1.34 3.32 -5.59
C ARG A 604 -2.44 3.77 -6.53
N VAL A 605 -3.72 3.61 -6.14
CA VAL A 605 -4.84 3.71 -7.09
C VAL A 605 -4.94 5.11 -7.69
N THR A 606 -5.02 6.16 -6.89
CA THR A 606 -5.11 7.54 -7.39
C THR A 606 -3.95 7.84 -8.34
N PHE A 607 -2.73 7.48 -7.95
CA PHE A 607 -1.55 7.79 -8.77
C PHE A 607 -1.52 7.01 -10.09
N MET A 608 -1.66 5.69 -10.02
CA MET A 608 -1.44 4.82 -11.18
C MET A 608 -2.66 4.70 -12.08
N ASN A 609 -3.86 4.50 -11.49
CA ASN A 609 -5.08 4.37 -12.28
C ASN A 609 -5.54 5.69 -12.89
N ALA A 610 -5.39 6.80 -12.18
CA ALA A 610 -5.75 8.09 -12.76
C ALA A 610 -4.81 8.46 -13.92
N ASN A 611 -3.50 8.18 -13.84
CA ASN A 611 -2.60 8.33 -14.99
C ASN A 611 -2.99 7.45 -16.18
N ALA A 612 -3.39 6.19 -15.93
CA ALA A 612 -3.89 5.31 -16.99
C ALA A 612 -5.21 5.84 -17.59
N ALA A 613 -6.13 6.33 -16.74
CA ALA A 613 -7.40 6.91 -17.16
C ALA A 613 -7.22 8.19 -18.00
N ILE A 614 -6.29 9.06 -17.63
CA ILE A 614 -5.93 10.25 -18.41
C ILE A 614 -5.51 9.84 -19.84
N ARG A 615 -4.65 8.82 -19.95
CA ARG A 615 -4.15 8.35 -21.26
C ARG A 615 -5.28 7.82 -22.14
N ALA A 616 -6.17 7.00 -21.56
CA ALA A 616 -7.33 6.50 -22.28
C ALA A 616 -8.29 7.63 -22.70
N ALA A 617 -8.56 8.57 -21.80
CA ALA A 617 -9.44 9.71 -22.08
C ALA A 617 -8.87 10.68 -23.12
N LEU A 618 -7.55 10.89 -23.13
CA LEU A 618 -6.88 11.72 -24.15
C LEU A 618 -7.03 11.10 -25.55
N ASP A 619 -6.90 9.79 -25.71
CA ASP A 619 -7.10 9.13 -27.00
C ASP A 619 -8.56 9.29 -27.50
N ILE A 620 -9.55 9.19 -26.61
CA ILE A 620 -10.95 9.51 -26.96
C ILE A 620 -11.09 10.98 -27.38
N ARG A 621 -10.49 11.89 -26.61
CA ARG A 621 -10.50 13.33 -26.88
C ARG A 621 -9.90 13.65 -28.25
N GLU A 622 -8.77 13.04 -28.62
CA GLU A 622 -8.15 13.19 -29.93
C GLU A 622 -9.10 12.73 -31.06
N LYS A 623 -9.72 11.56 -30.92
CA LYS A 623 -10.69 11.04 -31.90
C LYS A 623 -11.88 12.00 -32.10
N LEU A 624 -12.35 12.64 -31.05
CA LEU A 624 -13.44 13.62 -31.12
C LEU A 624 -13.00 14.94 -31.80
N LEU A 625 -11.77 15.39 -31.52
CA LEU A 625 -11.20 16.58 -32.16
C LEU A 625 -10.93 16.35 -33.66
N ASP A 626 -10.48 15.17 -34.05
CA ASP A 626 -10.31 14.79 -35.47
C ASP A 626 -11.65 14.82 -36.18
N ALA A 627 -12.69 14.22 -35.61
CA ALA A 627 -14.02 14.24 -36.18
C ALA A 627 -14.63 15.66 -36.27
N ALA A 628 -14.36 16.50 -35.27
CA ALA A 628 -14.77 17.91 -35.32
C ALA A 628 -13.99 18.69 -36.39
N TRP A 629 -12.70 18.37 -36.65
CA TRP A 629 -11.93 18.93 -37.76
C TRP A 629 -12.58 18.60 -39.10
N ASP A 630 -12.97 17.36 -39.31
CA ASP A 630 -13.65 16.95 -40.57
C ASP A 630 -14.96 17.74 -40.80
N ILE A 631 -15.66 18.10 -39.73
CA ILE A 631 -16.92 18.86 -39.83
C ILE A 631 -16.64 20.38 -40.01
N LEU A 632 -15.69 20.92 -39.25
CA LEU A 632 -15.50 22.37 -39.14
C LEU A 632 -14.41 22.93 -40.07
N GLY A 633 -13.48 22.09 -40.55
CA GLY A 633 -12.32 22.50 -41.33
C GLY A 633 -11.19 23.17 -40.55
N TYR A 634 -11.25 23.18 -39.21
CA TYR A 634 -10.25 23.77 -38.35
C TYR A 634 -9.39 22.69 -37.71
N HIS A 635 -8.07 22.86 -37.77
CA HIS A 635 -7.10 21.90 -37.24
C HIS A 635 -7.34 21.61 -35.73
N PRO A 636 -7.24 20.36 -35.27
CA PRO A 636 -7.51 19.96 -33.88
C PRO A 636 -6.85 20.81 -32.78
N ASN A 637 -5.61 21.29 -33.02
CA ASN A 637 -4.88 22.21 -32.12
C ASN A 637 -5.55 23.56 -31.90
N THR A 638 -6.48 23.94 -32.77
CA THR A 638 -7.23 25.20 -32.68
C THR A 638 -8.63 25.02 -32.15
N LEU A 639 -9.00 23.77 -31.84
CA LEU A 639 -10.31 23.41 -31.28
C LEU A 639 -10.23 23.22 -29.77
N VAL A 640 -11.29 23.55 -29.08
CA VAL A 640 -11.48 23.40 -27.64
C VAL A 640 -12.72 22.57 -27.38
N ILE A 641 -12.61 21.56 -26.50
CA ILE A 641 -13.76 20.85 -25.95
C ILE A 641 -14.11 21.50 -24.61
N ASN A 642 -15.33 21.96 -24.47
CA ASN A 642 -15.84 22.50 -23.21
C ASN A 642 -17.38 22.45 -23.19
N ASP A 643 -17.96 22.08 -22.06
CA ASP A 643 -19.39 22.02 -21.82
C ASP A 643 -20.19 21.36 -22.97
N ARG A 644 -19.79 20.13 -23.32
CA ARG A 644 -20.43 19.33 -24.38
C ARG A 644 -20.46 19.99 -25.77
N ARG A 645 -19.51 20.91 -26.03
CA ARG A 645 -19.28 21.52 -27.35
C ARG A 645 -17.82 21.43 -27.73
N ILE A 646 -17.56 21.35 -29.04
CA ILE A 646 -16.24 21.48 -29.66
C ILE A 646 -16.29 22.69 -30.56
N TYR A 647 -15.41 23.66 -30.31
CA TYR A 647 -15.47 24.93 -31.01
C TYR A 647 -14.07 25.50 -31.31
N TYR A 648 -13.99 26.37 -32.29
CA TYR A 648 -12.78 27.09 -32.64
C TYR A 648 -12.40 28.09 -31.54
N LYS A 649 -11.16 27.98 -31.00
CA LYS A 649 -10.71 28.73 -29.81
C LYS A 649 -10.77 30.25 -29.94
N HIS A 650 -10.66 30.78 -31.19
CA HIS A 650 -10.66 32.20 -31.45
C HIS A 650 -12.09 32.74 -31.78
N ASP A 651 -13.04 31.87 -32.11
CA ASP A 651 -14.44 32.23 -32.31
C ASP A 651 -15.34 31.08 -31.79
N PRO A 652 -15.80 31.14 -30.55
CA PRO A 652 -16.67 30.10 -29.98
C PRO A 652 -18.04 29.92 -30.64
N ALA A 653 -18.45 30.86 -31.52
CA ALA A 653 -19.67 30.70 -32.32
C ALA A 653 -19.49 29.58 -33.37
N ILE A 654 -18.27 29.38 -33.87
CA ILE A 654 -17.94 28.30 -34.81
C ILE A 654 -17.67 27.03 -34.02
N GLY A 655 -18.61 26.09 -34.01
CA GLY A 655 -18.48 24.86 -33.28
C GLY A 655 -19.60 23.86 -33.55
N VAL A 656 -19.40 22.64 -33.07
CA VAL A 656 -20.34 21.54 -33.14
C VAL A 656 -20.69 21.06 -31.73
N SER A 657 -21.79 20.38 -31.56
CA SER A 657 -22.10 19.68 -30.31
C SER A 657 -21.16 18.48 -30.13
N TYR A 658 -20.96 18.07 -28.86
CA TYR A 658 -20.21 16.85 -28.54
C TYR A 658 -20.80 15.65 -29.28
N LEU A 659 -22.12 15.52 -29.34
CA LEU A 659 -22.81 14.42 -30.01
C LEU A 659 -22.59 14.41 -31.53
N GLN A 660 -22.57 15.58 -32.19
CA GLN A 660 -22.25 15.63 -33.64
C GLN A 660 -20.84 15.13 -33.92
N ALA A 661 -19.84 15.55 -33.13
CA ALA A 661 -18.49 15.05 -33.28
C ALA A 661 -18.38 13.56 -32.91
N LEU A 662 -19.07 13.12 -31.87
CA LEU A 662 -19.12 11.71 -31.47
C LEU A 662 -19.71 10.84 -32.57
N HIS A 663 -20.86 11.19 -33.13
CA HIS A 663 -21.49 10.40 -34.20
C HIS A 663 -20.60 10.35 -35.44
N LYS A 664 -19.96 11.47 -35.78
CA LYS A 664 -18.99 11.51 -36.89
C LYS A 664 -17.79 10.60 -36.62
N ALA A 665 -17.25 10.63 -35.40
CA ALA A 665 -16.15 9.74 -35.00
C ALA A 665 -16.57 8.26 -35.04
N GLN A 666 -17.81 7.95 -34.65
CA GLN A 666 -18.34 6.57 -34.71
C GLN A 666 -18.65 6.13 -36.14
N GLU A 667 -19.11 7.03 -37.00
CA GLU A 667 -19.27 6.76 -38.44
C GLU A 667 -17.95 6.36 -39.10
N ASP A 668 -16.88 7.06 -38.77
CA ASP A 668 -15.56 6.86 -39.41
C ASP A 668 -14.77 5.70 -38.80
N LYS A 669 -14.88 5.44 -37.50
CA LYS A 669 -14.00 4.54 -36.73
C LYS A 669 -14.74 3.38 -36.04
N GLY A 670 -16.09 3.34 -36.11
CA GLY A 670 -16.92 2.40 -35.32
C GLY A 670 -17.05 2.82 -33.87
N ALA A 671 -17.33 1.88 -32.97
CA ALA A 671 -17.46 2.16 -31.54
C ALA A 671 -16.20 2.80 -30.98
N LEU A 672 -16.36 3.90 -30.23
CA LEU A 672 -15.22 4.56 -29.60
C LEU A 672 -14.83 3.84 -28.31
N ILE A 673 -13.73 3.10 -28.40
CA ILE A 673 -13.08 2.40 -27.29
C ILE A 673 -11.62 2.86 -27.24
N SER A 674 -11.10 3.01 -26.03
CA SER A 674 -9.71 3.37 -25.78
C SER A 674 -9.13 2.58 -24.63
N SER A 675 -7.81 2.36 -24.64
CA SER A 675 -7.07 1.72 -23.56
C SER A 675 -5.86 2.57 -23.19
N GLY A 676 -5.77 2.97 -21.94
CA GLY A 676 -4.61 3.66 -21.38
C GLY A 676 -3.93 2.80 -20.34
N SER A 677 -2.61 2.78 -20.34
CA SER A 677 -1.81 2.04 -19.36
C SER A 677 -0.77 2.93 -18.71
N TYR A 678 -0.48 2.68 -17.43
CA TYR A 678 0.59 3.34 -16.69
C TYR A 678 1.67 2.35 -16.28
N ARG A 679 2.91 2.72 -16.46
CA ARG A 679 4.09 2.09 -15.87
C ARG A 679 4.88 3.13 -15.11
N SER A 680 5.34 2.78 -13.91
CA SER A 680 6.31 3.63 -13.22
C SER A 680 7.58 3.78 -14.04
N PRO A 681 8.23 4.94 -13.99
CA PRO A 681 9.56 5.12 -14.55
C PRO A 681 10.53 4.07 -14.02
N PRO A 682 11.61 3.75 -14.73
CA PRO A 682 12.71 2.99 -14.16
C PRO A 682 13.23 3.73 -12.93
N MET A 683 13.12 3.09 -11.79
CA MET A 683 13.43 3.77 -10.52
C MET A 683 14.86 3.52 -10.07
N GLY A 684 15.59 2.67 -10.77
CA GLY A 684 16.92 2.22 -10.38
C GLY A 684 16.88 1.28 -9.16
N GLY A 685 18.04 0.79 -8.73
CA GLY A 685 18.18 -0.03 -7.53
C GLY A 685 18.24 -1.52 -7.79
N VAL A 686 19.23 -2.13 -7.18
CA VAL A 686 19.56 -3.57 -7.35
C VAL A 686 18.69 -4.45 -6.44
N HIS A 687 18.14 -3.88 -5.36
CA HIS A 687 17.41 -4.64 -4.37
C HIS A 687 15.96 -4.18 -4.30
N LYS A 688 15.09 -4.98 -4.87
CA LYS A 688 13.61 -4.88 -4.87
C LYS A 688 13.04 -4.18 -3.61
N GLY A 689 13.03 -2.83 -3.59
CA GLY A 689 12.54 -2.02 -2.48
C GLY A 689 13.51 -1.80 -1.30
N ALA A 690 14.73 -2.32 -1.38
CA ALA A 690 15.74 -2.10 -0.34
C ALA A 690 16.53 -0.81 -0.52
N ALA A 691 16.68 -0.36 -1.78
CA ALA A 691 17.34 0.88 -2.17
C ALA A 691 16.74 1.35 -3.47
N ALA A 692 16.70 2.61 -3.78
CA ALA A 692 16.20 3.24 -4.99
C ALA A 692 15.01 2.52 -5.68
N GLY A 693 14.09 3.20 -6.26
CA GLY A 693 13.06 2.59 -7.10
C GLY A 693 11.83 2.04 -6.39
N LEU A 694 11.55 2.48 -5.17
CA LEU A 694 10.38 2.00 -4.44
C LEU A 694 9.06 2.56 -4.99
N ALA A 695 8.99 3.87 -5.25
CA ALA A 695 7.81 4.55 -5.76
C ALA A 695 8.17 5.73 -6.67
N PRO A 696 7.28 6.10 -7.61
CA PRO A 696 7.51 7.25 -8.50
C PRO A 696 7.43 8.59 -7.76
N ALA A 697 6.63 8.67 -6.69
CA ALA A 697 6.47 9.85 -5.85
C ALA A 697 6.25 9.45 -4.39
N TYR A 698 6.36 10.44 -3.49
CA TYR A 698 6.24 10.24 -2.04
C TYR A 698 5.40 11.35 -1.42
N SER A 699 4.59 10.99 -0.44
CA SER A 699 3.83 11.93 0.39
C SER A 699 4.55 12.26 1.68
N PHE A 700 4.22 13.40 2.25
CA PHE A 700 4.76 13.91 3.50
C PHE A 700 3.64 14.35 4.43
N SER A 701 3.80 14.08 5.71
CA SER A 701 2.80 14.45 6.73
C SER A 701 3.47 14.99 7.96
N ALA A 702 2.91 16.03 8.56
CA ALA A 702 3.32 16.55 9.85
C ALA A 702 2.07 16.80 10.70
N TYR A 703 2.01 16.18 11.88
CA TYR A 703 0.86 16.32 12.79
C TYR A 703 1.32 16.81 14.15
N VAL A 704 0.53 17.71 14.70
CA VAL A 704 0.63 18.11 16.09
C VAL A 704 -0.58 17.58 16.83
N ALA A 705 -0.34 16.87 17.93
CA ALA A 705 -1.39 16.38 18.83
C ALA A 705 -1.33 17.13 20.17
N GLU A 706 -2.50 17.40 20.76
CA GLU A 706 -2.65 17.93 22.11
C GLU A 706 -3.36 16.89 22.96
N VAL A 707 -2.86 16.64 24.17
CA VAL A 707 -3.38 15.64 25.08
C VAL A 707 -3.62 16.17 26.49
N ASP A 708 -4.63 15.59 27.14
CA ASP A 708 -4.87 15.66 28.56
C ASP A 708 -4.56 14.31 29.19
N VAL A 709 -3.66 14.26 30.16
CA VAL A 709 -3.27 13.04 30.89
C VAL A 709 -3.70 13.14 32.34
N ASP A 710 -4.59 12.26 32.75
CA ASP A 710 -4.92 12.07 34.16
C ASP A 710 -3.78 11.27 34.83
N VAL A 711 -2.99 11.93 35.65
CA VAL A 711 -1.82 11.33 36.30
C VAL A 711 -2.18 10.35 37.41
N GLU A 712 -3.39 10.42 37.96
CA GLU A 712 -3.85 9.51 39.02
C GLU A 712 -4.41 8.22 38.45
N LEU A 713 -5.08 8.29 37.31
CA LEU A 713 -5.69 7.14 36.65
C LEU A 713 -4.87 6.58 35.48
N GLY A 714 -3.91 7.34 34.97
CA GLY A 714 -3.15 7.02 33.78
C GLY A 714 -3.96 7.13 32.48
N LEU A 715 -5.10 7.80 32.51
CA LEU A 715 -5.95 7.99 31.33
C LEU A 715 -5.39 9.09 30.43
N ILE A 716 -5.36 8.83 29.12
CA ILE A 716 -4.96 9.82 28.11
C ILE A 716 -6.18 10.15 27.25
N LYS A 717 -6.46 11.45 27.12
CA LYS A 717 -7.43 11.97 26.16
C LYS A 717 -6.70 12.85 25.16
N CYS A 718 -6.69 12.45 23.89
CA CYS A 718 -6.29 13.36 22.82
C CYS A 718 -7.43 14.36 22.59
N THR A 719 -7.12 15.66 22.66
CA THR A 719 -8.13 16.73 22.59
C THR A 719 -8.18 17.36 21.19
N ASN A 720 -7.03 17.59 20.60
CA ASN A 720 -6.91 18.21 19.28
C ASN A 720 -5.80 17.54 18.45
N VAL A 721 -6.00 17.51 17.14
CA VAL A 721 -4.97 17.10 16.16
C VAL A 721 -4.99 18.06 14.98
N TRP A 722 -3.90 18.75 14.73
CA TRP A 722 -3.66 19.51 13.50
C TRP A 722 -2.90 18.61 12.55
N ALA A 723 -3.56 18.22 11.47
CA ALA A 723 -3.12 17.11 10.63
C ALA A 723 -2.80 17.60 9.20
N ALA A 724 -1.55 18.00 8.96
CA ALA A 724 -1.11 18.45 7.65
C ALA A 724 -0.56 17.28 6.81
N HIS A 725 -1.11 17.12 5.60
CA HIS A 725 -0.70 16.09 4.67
C HIS A 725 -0.51 16.64 3.26
N ASP A 726 0.66 16.37 2.70
CA ASP A 726 1.03 16.70 1.31
C ASP A 726 0.59 15.59 0.37
N CYS A 727 -0.58 15.78 -0.22
CA CYS A 727 -1.14 14.89 -1.24
C CYS A 727 -0.88 15.35 -2.68
N GLY A 728 0.10 16.23 -2.90
CA GLY A 728 0.29 16.88 -4.19
C GLY A 728 -0.92 17.76 -4.55
N LYS A 729 -1.64 17.45 -5.63
CA LYS A 729 -2.93 18.07 -5.93
C LYS A 729 -4.08 17.24 -5.34
N ALA A 730 -4.91 17.82 -4.52
CA ALA A 730 -6.12 17.16 -4.04
C ALA A 730 -7.17 17.08 -5.17
N LEU A 731 -7.34 15.89 -5.78
CA LEU A 731 -8.34 15.67 -6.83
C LEU A 731 -9.76 15.86 -6.28
N ASN A 732 -9.99 15.36 -5.06
CA ASN A 732 -11.21 15.58 -4.29
C ASN A 732 -10.86 15.97 -2.85
N PRO A 733 -10.88 17.26 -2.49
CA PRO A 733 -10.52 17.71 -1.14
C PRO A 733 -11.37 17.10 -0.02
N LEU A 734 -12.65 16.80 -0.29
CA LEU A 734 -13.55 16.16 0.69
C LEU A 734 -13.07 14.75 1.02
N ALA A 735 -12.74 13.95 -0.01
CA ALA A 735 -12.23 12.60 0.16
C ALA A 735 -10.86 12.60 0.87
N VAL A 736 -9.95 13.52 0.50
CA VAL A 736 -8.63 13.65 1.16
C VAL A 736 -8.78 13.96 2.64
N LYS A 737 -9.65 14.92 3.01
CA LYS A 737 -9.95 15.22 4.43
C LYS A 737 -10.50 14.00 5.17
N GLY A 738 -11.40 13.25 4.53
CA GLY A 738 -11.93 11.99 5.09
C GLY A 738 -10.83 10.96 5.36
N GLN A 739 -9.83 10.84 4.46
CA GLN A 739 -8.69 9.94 4.66
C GLN A 739 -7.78 10.40 5.81
N ILE A 740 -7.53 11.70 5.95
CA ILE A 740 -6.74 12.27 7.06
C ILE A 740 -7.43 11.98 8.40
N ILE A 741 -8.73 12.28 8.53
CA ILE A 741 -9.50 12.05 9.77
C ILE A 741 -9.54 10.55 10.11
N GLY A 742 -9.81 9.68 9.13
CA GLY A 742 -9.82 8.23 9.34
C GLY A 742 -8.44 7.66 9.70
N SER A 743 -7.35 8.30 9.27
CA SER A 743 -5.99 7.95 9.68
C SER A 743 -5.71 8.35 11.13
N CYS A 744 -6.19 9.52 11.56
CA CYS A 744 -6.12 9.94 12.96
C CYS A 744 -6.84 8.95 13.87
N HIS A 745 -8.06 8.53 13.51
CA HIS A 745 -8.82 7.54 14.27
C HIS A 745 -8.04 6.23 14.45
N MET A 746 -7.56 5.65 13.36
CA MET A 746 -6.80 4.39 13.40
C MET A 746 -5.48 4.53 14.17
N GLY A 747 -4.76 5.64 14.01
CA GLY A 747 -3.51 5.91 14.74
C GLY A 747 -3.74 6.10 16.23
N LEU A 748 -4.82 6.77 16.62
CA LEU A 748 -5.22 6.93 18.03
C LEU A 748 -5.53 5.57 18.65
N GLY A 749 -6.28 4.71 17.98
CA GLY A 749 -6.51 3.35 18.44
C GLY A 749 -5.20 2.59 18.68
N GLN A 750 -4.30 2.62 17.70
CA GLN A 750 -3.02 1.93 17.80
C GLN A 750 -2.10 2.47 18.92
N VAL A 751 -2.15 3.76 19.23
CA VAL A 751 -1.28 4.36 20.26
C VAL A 751 -1.88 4.28 21.67
N LEU A 752 -3.23 4.20 21.81
CA LEU A 752 -3.88 4.32 23.12
C LEU A 752 -4.56 3.04 23.60
N SER A 753 -5.15 2.21 22.72
CA SER A 753 -6.09 1.17 23.17
C SER A 753 -6.01 -0.16 22.43
N GLU A 754 -5.72 -0.16 21.13
CA GLU A 754 -5.82 -1.36 20.31
C GLU A 754 -4.61 -2.29 20.44
N LYS A 755 -4.86 -3.55 20.80
CA LYS A 755 -3.86 -4.61 20.76
C LYS A 755 -4.54 -5.98 20.68
N MET A 756 -3.93 -6.91 19.97
CA MET A 756 -4.29 -8.32 20.04
C MET A 756 -3.67 -8.93 21.28
N VAL A 757 -4.51 -9.44 22.20
CA VAL A 757 -4.09 -9.96 23.50
C VAL A 757 -4.05 -11.48 23.44
N TYR A 758 -2.86 -12.05 23.61
CA TYR A 758 -2.67 -13.49 23.67
C TYR A 758 -2.48 -13.94 25.12
N GLY A 759 -3.23 -14.96 25.54
CA GLY A 759 -3.08 -15.60 26.84
C GLY A 759 -1.78 -16.39 26.94
N ARG A 760 -1.50 -16.93 28.12
CA ARG A 760 -0.29 -17.75 28.39
C ARG A 760 -0.18 -18.98 27.50
N THR A 761 -1.32 -19.51 27.07
CA THR A 761 -1.42 -20.66 26.16
C THR A 761 -1.42 -20.26 24.67
N GLY A 762 -1.21 -18.99 24.34
CA GLY A 762 -1.24 -18.51 22.95
C GLY A 762 -2.63 -18.22 22.39
N HIS A 763 -3.70 -18.47 23.15
CA HIS A 763 -5.08 -18.19 22.72
C HIS A 763 -5.32 -16.68 22.64
N LEU A 764 -5.94 -16.20 21.53
CA LEU A 764 -6.34 -14.82 21.37
C LEU A 764 -7.58 -14.55 22.23
N GLN A 765 -7.44 -13.67 23.23
CA GLN A 765 -8.46 -13.45 24.25
C GLN A 765 -9.52 -12.43 23.88
N ASN A 766 -9.22 -11.54 22.95
CA ASN A 766 -10.07 -10.40 22.60
C ASN A 766 -10.47 -10.39 21.13
N ALA A 767 -10.89 -11.52 20.60
CA ALA A 767 -11.32 -11.68 19.21
C ALA A 767 -12.74 -11.15 18.95
N ASN A 768 -13.09 -10.00 19.50
CA ASN A 768 -14.41 -9.37 19.35
C ASN A 768 -14.32 -7.84 19.53
N LEU A 769 -15.36 -7.11 19.08
CA LEU A 769 -15.39 -5.64 19.14
C LEU A 769 -15.72 -5.09 20.54
N LEU A 770 -16.10 -5.93 21.50
CA LEU A 770 -16.33 -5.51 22.89
C LEU A 770 -15.00 -5.37 23.64
N GLU A 771 -14.06 -6.28 23.42
CA GLU A 771 -12.80 -6.34 24.16
C GLU A 771 -11.62 -5.79 23.36
N TYR A 772 -11.65 -5.85 22.03
CA TYR A 772 -10.74 -5.16 21.15
C TYR A 772 -11.18 -3.70 21.02
N LYS A 773 -10.47 -2.81 21.72
CA LYS A 773 -10.91 -1.43 21.95
C LYS A 773 -10.57 -0.49 20.79
N ILE A 774 -11.39 -0.51 19.73
CA ILE A 774 -11.37 0.53 18.71
C ILE A 774 -11.95 1.82 19.32
N PRO A 775 -11.31 3.00 19.15
CA PRO A 775 -11.85 4.24 19.68
C PRO A 775 -13.27 4.53 19.15
N SER A 776 -14.13 4.91 20.06
CA SER A 776 -15.49 5.35 19.72
C SER A 776 -15.50 6.84 19.27
N ILE A 777 -16.64 7.33 18.81
CA ILE A 777 -16.80 8.74 18.43
C ILE A 777 -16.56 9.70 19.62
N HIS A 778 -16.76 9.23 20.85
CA HIS A 778 -16.54 10.04 22.05
C HIS A 778 -15.06 10.21 22.40
N GLU A 779 -14.22 9.33 21.90
CA GLU A 779 -12.76 9.33 22.11
C GLU A 779 -12.03 10.08 20.98
N MET A 780 -12.75 10.41 19.89
CA MET A 780 -12.16 11.18 18.81
C MET A 780 -11.90 12.65 19.23
N PRO A 781 -10.67 13.15 19.01
CA PRO A 781 -10.38 14.56 19.20
C PRO A 781 -11.04 15.43 18.12
N HIS A 782 -10.97 16.74 18.31
CA HIS A 782 -11.10 17.64 17.19
C HIS A 782 -9.92 17.47 16.24
N VAL A 783 -10.18 17.09 15.00
CA VAL A 783 -9.15 16.94 13.95
C VAL A 783 -9.32 18.07 12.94
N GLU A 784 -8.27 18.88 12.77
CA GLU A 784 -8.18 19.88 11.70
C GLU A 784 -7.37 19.32 10.53
N PRO A 785 -7.99 18.84 9.44
CA PRO A 785 -7.30 18.32 8.30
C PRO A 785 -6.77 19.46 7.42
N ILE A 786 -5.45 19.56 7.31
CA ILE A 786 -4.73 20.56 6.54
C ILE A 786 -4.18 19.93 5.27
N ILE A 787 -4.71 20.33 4.13
CA ILE A 787 -4.22 19.86 2.82
C ILE A 787 -3.05 20.72 2.39
N VAL A 788 -1.92 20.05 2.06
CA VAL A 788 -0.73 20.65 1.44
C VAL A 788 -0.65 20.14 0.00
N GLU A 789 -0.45 21.06 -0.94
CA GLU A 789 -0.44 20.77 -2.38
C GLU A 789 0.93 21.11 -3.00
N SER A 790 1.89 20.19 -2.93
CA SER A 790 3.23 20.39 -3.52
C SER A 790 3.31 20.10 -5.02
N SER A 791 2.22 19.69 -5.64
CA SER A 791 2.08 19.36 -7.06
C SER A 791 3.22 18.50 -7.63
N ASP A 792 3.03 17.19 -7.65
CA ASP A 792 4.07 16.26 -8.09
C ASP A 792 4.11 16.13 -9.62
N PRO A 793 5.28 16.24 -10.27
CA PRO A 793 5.38 16.17 -11.73
C PRO A 793 5.01 14.82 -12.32
N GLU A 794 5.09 13.73 -11.56
CA GLU A 794 4.70 12.38 -12.01
C GLU A 794 3.23 12.07 -11.72
N GLY A 795 2.59 12.86 -10.87
CA GLY A 795 1.22 12.61 -10.41
C GLY A 795 0.16 13.03 -11.42
N PRO A 796 -1.00 12.35 -11.45
CA PRO A 796 -2.12 12.77 -12.28
C PRO A 796 -2.62 14.13 -11.78
N PHE A 797 -2.59 15.16 -12.63
CA PHE A 797 -2.83 16.56 -12.23
C PHE A 797 -1.98 17.03 -11.04
N GLY A 798 -0.82 16.43 -10.81
CA GLY A 798 0.04 16.74 -9.68
C GLY A 798 -0.30 16.01 -8.38
N ALA A 799 -1.24 15.07 -8.38
CA ALA A 799 -1.69 14.35 -7.19
C ALA A 799 -0.67 13.31 -6.72
N LYS A 800 -0.61 13.15 -5.39
CA LYS A 800 0.07 12.05 -4.70
C LYS A 800 -0.94 11.26 -3.86
N GLU A 801 -0.46 10.34 -3.05
CA GLU A 801 -1.30 9.54 -2.17
C GLU A 801 -1.86 10.36 -0.99
N ALA A 802 -2.97 9.86 -0.44
CA ALA A 802 -3.55 10.34 0.83
C ALA A 802 -4.13 9.19 1.67
N GLY A 803 -3.85 7.94 1.29
CA GLY A 803 -4.46 6.76 1.90
C GLY A 803 -3.75 6.25 3.14
N GLU A 804 -2.43 6.15 3.12
CA GLU A 804 -1.63 5.50 4.15
C GLU A 804 -0.69 6.43 4.89
N GLY A 805 -0.06 7.37 4.18
CA GLY A 805 0.88 8.34 4.75
C GLY A 805 0.35 9.16 5.91
N PRO A 806 -0.93 9.59 5.90
CA PRO A 806 -1.53 10.33 7.01
C PRO A 806 -1.55 9.59 8.36
N LEU A 807 -1.36 8.27 8.40
CA LEU A 807 -1.33 7.49 9.64
C LEU A 807 -0.01 7.64 10.41
N LEU A 808 1.09 7.78 9.69
CA LEU A 808 2.43 7.66 10.26
C LEU A 808 2.74 8.67 11.37
N PRO A 809 2.36 9.95 11.26
CA PRO A 809 2.70 10.95 12.27
C PRO A 809 1.84 10.88 13.54
N VAL A 810 0.72 10.15 13.54
CA VAL A 810 -0.23 10.13 14.66
C VAL A 810 0.41 9.58 15.93
N LEU A 811 1.03 8.39 15.83
CA LEU A 811 1.62 7.72 16.99
C LEU A 811 2.70 8.59 17.66
N PRO A 812 3.72 9.07 16.91
CA PRO A 812 4.77 9.87 17.53
C PRO A 812 4.27 11.22 18.05
N ALA A 813 3.30 11.86 17.39
CA ALA A 813 2.72 13.11 17.89
C ALA A 813 2.07 12.93 19.26
N VAL A 814 1.28 11.87 19.45
CA VAL A 814 0.64 11.54 20.73
C VAL A 814 1.68 11.15 21.78
N VAL A 815 2.65 10.29 21.46
CA VAL A 815 3.70 9.87 22.40
C VAL A 815 4.54 11.07 22.88
N ASN A 816 4.90 11.98 21.98
CA ASN A 816 5.62 13.19 22.31
C ASN A 816 4.76 14.18 23.12
N ALA A 817 3.45 14.27 22.83
CA ALA A 817 2.51 15.06 23.64
C ALA A 817 2.38 14.54 25.07
N VAL A 818 2.31 13.23 25.25
CA VAL A 818 2.30 12.58 26.58
C VAL A 818 3.61 12.90 27.34
N TYR A 819 4.74 12.86 26.65
CA TYR A 819 6.00 13.28 27.27
C TYR A 819 5.98 14.75 27.68
N ASP A 820 5.46 15.64 26.84
CA ASP A 820 5.31 17.07 27.17
C ASP A 820 4.36 17.29 28.37
N ALA A 821 3.31 16.45 28.50
CA ALA A 821 2.34 16.53 29.58
C ALA A 821 2.90 16.12 30.95
N ILE A 822 3.68 15.03 31.00
CA ILE A 822 4.05 14.40 32.30
C ILE A 822 5.55 14.09 32.44
N GLY A 823 6.36 14.34 31.42
CA GLY A 823 7.81 14.12 31.42
C GLY A 823 8.23 12.66 31.60
N ILE A 824 7.45 11.73 31.05
CA ILE A 824 7.75 10.29 31.06
C ILE A 824 7.76 9.80 29.62
N ARG A 825 8.89 9.22 29.19
CA ARG A 825 8.98 8.56 27.89
C ARG A 825 8.55 7.12 28.00
N TYR A 826 7.66 6.71 27.10
CA TYR A 826 7.14 5.37 26.97
C TYR A 826 7.59 4.79 25.63
N ASN A 827 8.02 3.53 25.67
CA ASN A 827 8.49 2.80 24.50
C ASN A 827 7.67 1.51 24.24
N ASP A 828 6.63 1.29 25.03
CA ASP A 828 5.69 0.16 24.87
C ASP A 828 4.35 0.70 24.40
N LEU A 829 3.86 0.28 23.23
CA LEU A 829 2.56 0.69 22.70
C LEU A 829 1.58 -0.49 22.62
N PRO A 830 0.30 -0.25 22.86
CA PRO A 830 -0.39 1.02 23.16
C PRO A 830 -0.13 1.54 24.59
N LEU A 831 -0.29 2.87 24.78
CA LEU A 831 -0.22 3.55 26.07
C LEU A 831 -1.52 3.33 26.86
N THR A 832 -1.78 2.11 27.27
CA THR A 832 -2.95 1.78 28.07
C THR A 832 -2.85 2.41 29.47
N PRO A 833 -3.99 2.67 30.14
CA PRO A 833 -3.99 3.34 31.45
C PRO A 833 -3.07 2.69 32.48
N ASP A 834 -2.96 1.36 32.48
CA ASP A 834 -2.09 0.62 33.39
C ASP A 834 -0.59 0.85 33.12
N ILE A 835 -0.19 1.00 31.84
CA ILE A 835 1.20 1.32 31.45
C ILE A 835 1.54 2.75 31.89
N VAL A 836 0.64 3.70 31.63
CA VAL A 836 0.83 5.11 31.99
C VAL A 836 0.87 5.24 33.51
N PHE A 837 -0.07 4.69 34.24
CA PHE A 837 -0.13 4.67 35.70
C PHE A 837 1.16 4.10 36.32
N LYS A 838 1.63 2.94 35.84
CA LYS A 838 2.90 2.33 36.32
C LYS A 838 4.11 3.26 36.09
N GLY A 839 4.15 3.95 34.97
CA GLY A 839 5.20 4.95 34.67
C GLY A 839 5.16 6.13 35.62
N VAL A 840 3.98 6.68 35.86
CA VAL A 840 3.74 7.78 36.81
C VAL A 840 4.16 7.37 38.23
N GLU A 841 3.70 6.22 38.71
CA GLU A 841 4.05 5.70 40.03
C GLU A 841 5.56 5.46 40.20
N LYS A 842 6.21 4.94 39.17
CA LYS A 842 7.67 4.75 39.17
C LYS A 842 8.41 6.09 39.30
N LYS A 843 7.96 7.14 38.58
CA LYS A 843 8.56 8.47 38.62
C LYS A 843 8.26 9.15 39.96
N ARG A 844 7.03 9.07 40.47
CA ARG A 844 6.62 9.58 41.76
C ARG A 844 7.52 9.04 42.90
N LYS A 845 7.67 7.71 42.96
CA LYS A 845 8.53 7.04 43.97
C LYS A 845 9.99 7.42 43.81
N LYS A 846 10.51 7.55 42.58
CA LYS A 846 11.91 7.99 42.34
C LYS A 846 12.19 9.40 42.85
N LEU A 847 11.19 10.26 42.79
CA LEU A 847 11.30 11.67 43.24
C LEU A 847 10.87 11.87 44.70
N ASN A 848 10.44 10.81 45.44
CA ASN A 848 9.91 10.85 46.79
C ASN A 848 8.73 11.81 46.98
N LEU A 849 7.80 11.84 45.99
CA LEU A 849 6.60 12.67 46.04
C LEU A 849 5.46 11.92 46.72
N GLU A 850 4.61 12.67 47.44
CA GLU A 850 3.45 12.10 48.13
C GLU A 850 2.32 11.74 47.14
N GLU A 851 2.05 12.66 46.21
CA GLU A 851 0.99 12.47 45.21
C GLU A 851 1.52 12.53 43.76
N ALA A 852 0.77 11.95 42.81
CA ALA A 852 1.09 11.97 41.39
C ALA A 852 0.98 13.40 40.82
N THR A 853 0.08 14.20 41.36
CA THR A 853 -0.13 15.61 41.02
C THR A 853 1.06 16.53 41.39
N ASP A 854 1.98 16.09 42.24
CA ASP A 854 3.22 16.76 42.60
C ASP A 854 4.35 16.61 41.56
N LEU A 855 4.13 15.83 40.50
CA LEU A 855 5.15 15.65 39.46
C LEU A 855 5.52 17.00 38.83
N PRO A 856 6.82 17.25 38.62
CA PRO A 856 7.24 18.45 37.92
C PRO A 856 6.84 18.42 36.47
N SER A 857 6.24 19.48 35.98
CA SER A 857 6.00 19.66 34.54
C SER A 857 7.34 19.70 33.80
N PRO A 858 7.47 19.02 32.65
CA PRO A 858 8.63 19.17 31.78
C PRO A 858 8.79 20.64 31.37
N ARG A 859 9.97 21.17 31.49
CA ARG A 859 10.25 22.55 31.08
C ARG A 859 11.44 22.58 30.14
N PHE A 860 11.31 23.36 29.12
CA PHE A 860 12.41 23.60 28.18
C PHE A 860 13.30 24.70 28.77
N THR A 861 14.57 24.41 29.06
CA THR A 861 15.52 25.34 29.60
C THR A 861 16.49 25.82 28.54
N HIS A 862 16.41 27.09 28.15
CA HIS A 862 17.36 27.68 27.21
C HIS A 862 18.60 28.16 27.94
N GLY A 863 19.71 27.45 27.83
CA GLY A 863 21.03 27.93 28.23
C GLY A 863 21.71 28.72 27.10
N PRO A 864 22.81 29.45 27.38
CA PRO A 864 23.49 30.26 26.37
C PRO A 864 23.88 29.51 25.10
N LYS A 865 24.36 28.26 25.23
CA LYS A 865 24.72 27.40 24.07
C LYS A 865 23.51 26.97 23.23
N SER A 866 22.38 26.73 23.90
CA SER A 866 21.15 26.34 23.21
C SER A 866 20.55 27.49 22.40
N ILE A 867 20.70 28.73 22.86
CA ILE A 867 20.24 29.91 22.11
C ILE A 867 21.03 30.06 20.81
N GLU A 868 22.33 29.84 20.82
CA GLU A 868 23.18 29.90 19.63
C GLU A 868 22.84 28.81 18.66
N LEU A 869 22.71 27.55 19.12
CA LEU A 869 22.32 26.43 18.28
C LEU A 869 20.90 26.60 17.71
N GLN A 870 19.95 27.05 18.54
CA GLN A 870 18.60 27.36 18.10
C GLN A 870 18.57 28.39 16.98
N LYS A 871 19.32 29.48 17.12
CA LYS A 871 19.47 30.50 16.06
C LYS A 871 20.14 29.95 14.81
N ALA A 872 21.12 29.05 14.95
CA ALA A 872 21.80 28.42 13.84
C ALA A 872 20.86 27.48 13.05
N LEU A 873 20.00 26.72 13.76
CA LEU A 873 18.98 25.87 13.14
C LEU A 873 17.96 26.70 12.36
N VAL A 874 17.42 27.76 12.96
CA VAL A 874 16.47 28.66 12.28
C VAL A 874 17.11 29.28 11.03
N LYS A 875 18.33 29.80 11.16
CA LYS A 875 19.09 30.37 10.04
C LYS A 875 19.28 29.33 8.91
N ARG A 876 19.71 28.11 9.25
CA ARG A 876 19.88 27.02 8.27
C ARG A 876 18.54 26.66 7.62
N SER A 877 17.46 26.60 8.36
CA SER A 877 16.11 26.37 7.85
C SER A 877 15.72 27.43 6.81
N GLU A 878 15.99 28.73 7.08
CA GLU A 878 15.71 29.80 6.15
C GLU A 878 16.61 29.76 4.90
N GLU A 879 17.88 29.36 5.05
CA GLU A 879 18.79 29.13 3.92
C GLU A 879 18.28 27.96 3.05
N HIS A 880 17.84 26.87 3.67
CA HIS A 880 17.22 25.75 2.99
C HIS A 880 15.93 26.16 2.26
N LYS A 881 15.08 26.97 2.89
CA LYS A 881 13.87 27.50 2.25
C LYS A 881 14.19 28.27 0.96
N LYS A 882 15.23 29.12 0.99
CA LYS A 882 15.71 29.87 -0.19
C LYS A 882 16.29 28.92 -1.24
N ARG A 883 17.08 27.94 -0.85
CA ARG A 883 17.63 26.89 -1.73
C ARG A 883 16.51 26.13 -2.42
N ASP A 884 15.50 25.68 -1.67
CA ASP A 884 14.39 24.88 -2.16
C ASP A 884 13.54 25.67 -3.17
N LEU A 885 13.27 26.95 -2.88
CA LEU A 885 12.58 27.86 -3.81
C LEU A 885 13.38 28.14 -5.09
N ALA A 886 14.71 28.23 -4.99
CA ALA A 886 15.57 28.39 -6.16
C ALA A 886 15.55 27.13 -7.02
N ARG A 887 15.63 25.95 -6.43
CA ARG A 887 15.52 24.66 -7.14
C ARG A 887 14.20 24.50 -7.87
N GLN A 888 13.09 24.86 -7.24
CA GLN A 888 11.78 24.83 -7.91
C GLN A 888 11.68 25.74 -9.14
N LYS A 889 12.50 26.79 -9.21
CA LYS A 889 12.51 27.76 -10.33
C LYS A 889 13.49 27.42 -11.45
N THR A 890 14.57 26.73 -11.14
CA THR A 890 15.71 26.57 -12.04
C THR A 890 15.94 25.15 -12.52
N GLU A 891 15.46 24.16 -11.83
CA GLU A 891 15.64 22.77 -12.24
C GLU A 891 14.51 22.35 -13.18
N ASP A 892 14.91 21.79 -14.31
CA ASP A 892 14.04 21.01 -15.18
C ASP A 892 13.39 19.93 -14.32
N THR A 893 12.10 20.10 -14.09
CA THR A 893 11.31 19.19 -13.27
C THR A 893 11.02 17.89 -14.01
N SER A 894 11.45 17.74 -15.26
CA SER A 894 11.38 16.47 -15.98
C SER A 894 12.23 15.42 -15.26
N PRO A 895 11.68 14.23 -14.96
CA PRO A 895 12.47 13.12 -14.47
C PRO A 895 13.49 12.63 -15.49
N TYR A 896 13.39 13.12 -16.72
CA TYR A 896 14.24 12.77 -17.86
C TYR A 896 14.84 14.01 -18.49
N VAL A 897 16.11 14.25 -18.25
CA VAL A 897 16.91 15.18 -19.06
C VAL A 897 17.48 14.38 -20.23
N ASN A 898 17.15 14.75 -21.46
CA ASN A 898 17.62 14.09 -22.70
C ASN A 898 17.31 12.57 -22.78
N GLY A 899 16.19 12.12 -22.21
CA GLY A 899 15.83 10.71 -22.20
C GLY A 899 16.51 9.87 -21.12
N VAL A 900 17.32 10.49 -20.29
CA VAL A 900 18.00 9.88 -19.15
C VAL A 900 17.20 10.14 -17.88
N LEU A 901 16.95 9.11 -17.07
CA LEU A 901 16.36 9.29 -15.75
C LEU A 901 17.23 10.25 -14.95
N PHE A 902 16.63 11.27 -14.33
CA PHE A 902 17.37 12.31 -13.61
C PHE A 902 18.47 11.72 -12.72
N GLY A 903 19.73 12.02 -13.03
CA GLY A 903 20.89 11.50 -12.33
C GLY A 903 21.31 10.07 -12.69
N PHE A 904 20.73 9.45 -13.74
CA PHE A 904 21.16 8.14 -14.22
C PHE A 904 21.36 8.15 -15.74
N ASP A 905 22.52 7.74 -16.18
CA ASP A 905 22.83 7.50 -17.60
C ASP A 905 22.53 6.01 -17.90
N PRO A 906 21.60 5.69 -18.83
CA PRO A 906 21.28 4.31 -19.17
C PRO A 906 22.43 3.54 -19.83
N ASN A 907 23.49 4.24 -20.26
CA ASN A 907 24.67 3.65 -20.87
C ASN A 907 25.78 3.32 -19.85
N ILE A 908 25.64 3.76 -18.60
CA ILE A 908 26.59 3.50 -17.54
C ILE A 908 25.93 2.50 -16.57
N PRO A 909 26.59 1.40 -16.18
CA PRO A 909 26.08 0.49 -15.15
C PRO A 909 25.63 1.25 -13.90
N LEU A 910 24.52 0.82 -13.30
CA LEU A 910 23.91 1.54 -12.17
C LEU A 910 24.88 1.64 -10.98
N GLU A 911 25.66 0.59 -10.75
CA GLU A 911 26.73 0.50 -9.75
C GLU A 911 27.80 1.56 -9.92
N ASP A 912 28.09 1.99 -11.16
CA ASP A 912 29.15 2.96 -11.47
C ASP A 912 28.65 4.41 -11.37
N GLN A 913 27.33 4.63 -11.36
CA GLN A 913 26.73 5.96 -11.27
C GLN A 913 26.50 6.43 -9.85
N VAL A 914 26.64 5.54 -8.89
CA VAL A 914 26.27 5.79 -7.51
C VAL A 914 27.53 5.71 -6.64
N GLU A 915 28.40 6.69 -6.83
CA GLU A 915 29.57 6.87 -6.00
C GLU A 915 29.14 7.06 -4.51
N GLY A 916 29.57 6.16 -3.64
CA GLY A 916 29.18 6.12 -2.23
C GLY A 916 28.02 5.18 -1.88
N TRP A 917 27.40 4.53 -2.87
CA TRP A 917 26.37 3.50 -2.63
C TRP A 917 27.04 2.12 -2.50
N ARG A 918 27.74 1.92 -1.44
CA ARG A 918 28.08 0.55 -1.06
C ARG A 918 26.89 0.00 -0.26
N MET A 919 26.11 -0.81 -0.90
CA MET A 919 25.39 -1.82 -0.16
C MET A 919 26.45 -2.76 0.38
N ALA A 920 26.51 -2.92 1.69
CA ALA A 920 27.24 -4.04 2.26
C ALA A 920 26.60 -5.31 1.70
N THR A 921 27.22 -5.85 0.67
CA THR A 921 26.73 -7.06 0.00
C THR A 921 26.92 -8.29 0.87
N GLU A 922 27.75 -8.17 1.91
CA GLU A 922 27.98 -9.21 2.90
C GLU A 922 28.10 -8.58 4.30
N PRO A 923 27.22 -8.89 5.26
CA PRO A 923 27.45 -8.55 6.65
C PRO A 923 28.72 -9.27 7.14
N ASP A 924 29.49 -8.62 8.03
CA ASP A 924 30.65 -9.16 8.67
C ASP A 924 30.33 -10.55 9.27
N PRO A 925 31.25 -11.54 9.17
CA PRO A 925 31.06 -12.84 9.79
C PRO A 925 30.72 -12.79 11.29
N GLU A 926 31.20 -11.81 12.02
CA GLU A 926 30.85 -11.60 13.43
C GLU A 926 29.42 -11.13 13.59
N GLN A 927 28.94 -10.22 12.75
CA GLN A 927 27.52 -9.78 12.70
C GLN A 927 26.58 -10.92 12.28
N LEU A 928 27.05 -11.82 11.39
CA LEU A 928 26.33 -13.03 11.01
C LEU A 928 26.21 -14.02 12.17
N ALA A 929 27.26 -14.14 12.99
CA ALA A 929 27.25 -14.97 14.19
C ALA A 929 26.33 -14.40 15.29
N GLU A 930 26.35 -13.08 15.53
CA GLU A 930 25.44 -12.40 16.45
C GLU A 930 23.97 -12.51 16.04
N LEU A 931 23.69 -12.59 14.72
CA LEU A 931 22.35 -12.77 14.18
C LEU A 931 21.93 -14.25 14.09
N GLY A 932 22.73 -15.19 14.59
CA GLY A 932 22.45 -16.63 14.54
C GLY A 932 22.41 -17.20 13.13
N LEU A 933 23.16 -16.64 12.19
CA LEU A 933 23.26 -17.11 10.80
C LEU A 933 24.54 -17.94 10.60
N ALA A 934 24.40 -19.22 10.37
CA ALA A 934 25.52 -20.05 9.96
C ALA A 934 25.91 -19.76 8.49
N GLY A 935 27.01 -19.01 8.33
CA GLY A 935 27.86 -19.06 7.17
C GLY A 935 27.55 -18.18 5.95
N LYS A 936 28.63 -17.70 5.31
CA LYS A 936 28.68 -16.93 4.05
C LYS A 936 27.93 -17.56 2.86
N ALA A 937 27.73 -18.88 2.89
CA ALA A 937 27.04 -19.63 1.83
C ALA A 937 25.54 -19.30 1.73
N TRP A 938 24.92 -18.97 2.83
CA TRP A 938 23.48 -18.62 2.86
C TRP A 938 23.23 -17.26 2.21
N LEU A 939 24.05 -16.26 2.50
CA LEU A 939 23.95 -14.91 1.93
C LEU A 939 24.14 -14.91 0.41
N LYS A 940 25.15 -15.60 -0.11
CA LYS A 940 25.36 -15.74 -1.55
C LYS A 940 24.19 -16.41 -2.25
N LYS A 941 23.48 -17.28 -1.58
CA LYS A 941 22.34 -18.00 -2.15
C LYS A 941 21.04 -17.20 -2.09
N GLU A 942 20.83 -16.41 -1.04
CA GLU A 942 19.71 -15.46 -0.98
C GLU A 942 19.91 -14.30 -1.96
N GLN A 943 21.14 -13.83 -2.13
CA GLN A 943 21.47 -12.80 -3.12
C GLN A 943 21.19 -13.26 -4.56
N ARG A 944 21.52 -14.51 -4.92
CA ARG A 944 21.17 -15.10 -6.22
C ARG A 944 19.67 -15.28 -6.44
N HIS A 945 18.90 -15.49 -5.37
CA HIS A 945 17.43 -15.59 -5.46
C HIS A 945 16.73 -14.24 -5.53
N MET A 946 17.33 -13.18 -4.98
CA MET A 946 16.82 -11.83 -5.03
C MET A 946 17.26 -11.08 -6.29
N GLY A 947 18.38 -11.44 -6.87
CA GLY A 947 18.95 -10.81 -8.06
C GLY A 947 18.53 -11.46 -9.35
N GLY A 948 17.30 -11.84 -9.57
CA GLY A 948 16.80 -12.31 -10.87
C GLY A 948 17.73 -13.30 -11.59
N GLN A 949 17.20 -14.23 -12.21
CA GLN A 949 17.90 -15.15 -13.11
C GLN A 949 18.97 -14.43 -13.97
N GLU A 950 20.22 -14.91 -13.95
CA GLU A 950 20.91 -15.15 -15.20
C GLU A 950 20.27 -16.31 -15.93
#